data_5db67691c1c451eca9de6a5f39fba11e
#
_entry.id   5db67691c1c451eca9de6a5f39fba11e
#
_cell.length_a   1.000
_cell.length_b   1.000
_cell.length_c   1.000
_cell.angle_alpha   90.00
_cell.angle_beta   90.00
_cell.angle_gamma   90.00
#
_symmetry.space_group_name_H-M   'P 1'
#
loop_
_entity.id
_entity.type
_entity.pdbx_description
1 polymer ?
#
loop_
_entity_poly.entity_id
_entity_poly.type
_entity_poly.pdbx_seq_one_letter_code
_entity_poly.pdbx_strand_id
1 'polypeptide(L)'
;MKRALIITAMCLAVIAAKAQNATGRIVNESLKPIAYVNVVLLSADSTYINGVTTADDGTFSISYDQDSCLLKVSCVGYETRFLAVKEERMGDIVISHDSHILKEVVVEAARPAMKMTPGGMSYDVQKSLLSQAGTALDVLSELPRVNVTSSGAVYVFGKGSPLIYINGRPLKSDTQLRQLTSKDIKSVEVITAPGARYSAGVGSVINITTIKRLEDFMSFFVPVRGSYFKEHAESGGVSATYRKKGFELNLYPYYNNDFSAEKTDFTSVLNMTDYKQKTVQHGEFSCRTQSFLPSASLSYDFSKDHSVGMSVSLNKTLKYDASMNSNYNVFRNDALQGEVSQKTAYDYDCNNLNANIYYVGQIGKWHLDLDGTYFHSKVEQGQHIAEESSTLEERTVNTSSSQSSRMWAWKAAATRALWKGELSFGAEQSHSHVNAESHNPEGYIDDSENKMKGNNIAGFLTYGLNLGNWMAGAGIRYEHVKSDFYSFSVRDKEVSREYNDLFPNAYVGWNKGDWAIQMAYSKKTNRPSYSQLRSYQQYDNRFTYESGSPNLQPAINHEVEFMAMWKWINLSLDYTYTSDYMIWMYDIYKQQAASYSYWRNIDHKQNLGVSLVMQPKFGFYQPQLILAYDQQFFDARRYDYLSALRKPQFLASLMNRFVINKTLWFSLQGAAVSAYDSGSQEHKSYTSVNMRAFKSFLNGTLTCNLYVNDIFNGQRDRWSIRTLRVEGNKNSTSYTRGVELQLNYFFNSKRSRYKGQGAGKDEQKRL
;
A
#
# COMPACT_ATOMS: atom_id res chain seq x y z
N MET A 1 16.99 -57.81 -26.70
CA MET A 1 18.27 -57.57 -26.01
C MET A 1 19.40 -57.02 -26.91
N LYS A 2 19.45 -57.23 -28.23
CA LYS A 2 20.53 -56.67 -29.12
C LYS A 2 20.40 -55.17 -29.45
N ARG A 3 19.23 -54.53 -29.34
CA ARG A 3 19.05 -53.08 -29.58
C ARG A 3 19.33 -52.18 -28.36
N ALA A 4 19.28 -52.73 -27.13
CA ALA A 4 19.63 -51.97 -25.92
C ALA A 4 21.16 -51.86 -25.72
N LEU A 5 21.95 -52.81 -26.16
CA LEU A 5 23.42 -52.81 -26.08
C LEU A 5 24.07 -51.80 -27.05
N ILE A 6 23.43 -51.54 -28.18
CA ILE A 6 23.96 -50.58 -29.20
C ILE A 6 23.73 -49.13 -28.73
N ILE A 7 22.64 -48.85 -28.04
CA ILE A 7 22.36 -47.51 -27.48
C ILE A 7 23.27 -47.20 -26.28
N THR A 8 23.59 -48.18 -25.45
CA THR A 8 24.52 -48.03 -24.32
C THR A 8 25.97 -47.88 -24.79
N ALA A 9 26.38 -48.52 -25.89
CA ALA A 9 27.69 -48.35 -26.48
C ALA A 9 27.86 -47.01 -27.23
N MET A 10 26.75 -46.43 -27.75
CA MET A 10 26.76 -45.10 -28.41
C MET A 10 26.75 -43.94 -27.40
N CYS A 11 26.28 -44.17 -26.16
CA CYS A 11 26.36 -43.16 -25.08
C CYS A 11 27.73 -43.15 -24.37
N LEU A 12 28.57 -44.14 -24.52
CA LEU A 12 29.91 -44.21 -23.94
C LEU A 12 31.04 -43.73 -24.89
N ALA A 13 30.72 -43.36 -26.12
CA ALA A 13 31.68 -42.86 -27.09
C ALA A 13 31.68 -41.31 -27.27
N VAL A 14 31.07 -40.59 -26.32
CA VAL A 14 31.05 -39.11 -26.38
C VAL A 14 32.01 -38.57 -25.33
N ILE A 15 33.14 -38.09 -25.84
CA ILE A 15 33.99 -37.03 -25.30
C ILE A 15 34.96 -37.43 -24.19
N ALA A 16 36.11 -37.90 -24.60
CA ALA A 16 37.36 -37.45 -23.99
C ALA A 16 37.69 -36.04 -24.53
N ALA A 17 36.91 -35.03 -24.14
CA ALA A 17 37.38 -33.66 -24.19
C ALA A 17 38.50 -33.56 -23.18
N LYS A 18 39.74 -33.31 -23.61
CA LYS A 18 40.86 -32.95 -22.72
C LYS A 18 40.51 -31.61 -22.09
N ALA A 19 39.87 -31.64 -20.96
CA ALA A 19 39.80 -30.46 -20.09
C ALA A 19 41.24 -30.18 -19.60
N GLN A 20 41.82 -29.10 -20.05
CA GLN A 20 43.08 -28.60 -19.49
C GLN A 20 42.79 -27.93 -18.16
N ASN A 21 43.68 -28.08 -17.16
CA ASN A 21 43.54 -27.46 -15.83
C ASN A 21 44.65 -26.42 -15.64
N ALA A 22 44.29 -25.17 -15.44
CA ALA A 22 45.22 -24.17 -14.92
C ALA A 22 45.34 -24.30 -13.39
N THR A 23 46.56 -24.52 -12.92
CA THR A 23 46.86 -24.65 -11.48
C THR A 23 47.86 -23.60 -11.08
N GLY A 24 47.74 -23.09 -9.85
CA GLY A 24 48.66 -22.08 -9.31
C GLY A 24 48.44 -21.85 -7.83
N ARG A 25 49.22 -20.96 -7.25
CA ARG A 25 49.07 -20.52 -5.87
C ARG A 25 49.06 -19.00 -5.79
N ILE A 26 48.11 -18.45 -5.05
CA ILE A 26 48.00 -17.01 -4.84
C ILE A 26 48.71 -16.66 -3.54
N VAL A 27 49.64 -15.69 -3.63
CA VAL A 27 50.46 -15.25 -2.52
C VAL A 27 50.49 -13.72 -2.42
N ASN A 28 50.79 -13.19 -1.25
CA ASN A 28 51.03 -11.76 -1.05
C ASN A 28 52.47 -11.37 -1.41
N GLU A 29 52.81 -10.08 -1.29
CA GLU A 29 54.15 -9.53 -1.57
C GLU A 29 55.27 -10.15 -0.70
N SER A 30 54.93 -10.78 0.44
CA SER A 30 55.86 -11.52 1.32
C SER A 30 55.86 -13.02 1.02
N LEU A 31 55.32 -13.45 -0.13
CA LEU A 31 55.18 -14.85 -0.59
C LEU A 31 54.38 -15.76 0.36
N LYS A 32 53.56 -15.18 1.26
CA LYS A 32 52.65 -15.95 2.10
C LYS A 32 51.36 -16.28 1.32
N PRO A 33 50.85 -17.52 1.41
CA PRO A 33 49.62 -17.92 0.72
C PRO A 33 48.40 -17.14 1.21
N ILE A 34 47.46 -16.86 0.31
CA ILE A 34 46.22 -16.19 0.60
C ILE A 34 45.06 -17.16 0.29
N ALA A 35 44.32 -17.51 1.34
CA ALA A 35 43.14 -18.37 1.24
C ALA A 35 41.90 -17.60 0.73
N TYR A 36 40.98 -18.33 0.13
CA TYR A 36 39.65 -17.82 -0.30
C TYR A 36 39.70 -16.65 -1.30
N VAL A 37 40.75 -16.56 -2.10
CA VAL A 37 40.84 -15.61 -3.22
C VAL A 37 39.95 -16.10 -4.36
N ASN A 38 39.13 -15.21 -4.94
CA ASN A 38 38.32 -15.52 -6.10
C ASN A 38 39.23 -15.58 -7.36
N VAL A 39 39.27 -16.74 -8.01
CA VAL A 39 39.98 -16.99 -9.26
C VAL A 39 38.94 -17.29 -10.33
N VAL A 40 38.73 -16.36 -11.26
CA VAL A 40 37.70 -16.41 -12.27
C VAL A 40 38.32 -16.49 -13.66
N LEU A 41 37.90 -17.44 -14.44
CA LEU A 41 38.31 -17.60 -15.83
C LEU A 41 37.36 -16.87 -16.75
N LEU A 42 37.90 -16.03 -17.60
CA LEU A 42 37.18 -15.24 -18.60
C LEU A 42 37.67 -15.58 -20.01
N SER A 43 36.79 -15.50 -20.97
CA SER A 43 37.17 -15.54 -22.39
C SER A 43 37.85 -14.24 -22.84
N ALA A 44 38.39 -14.19 -24.05
CA ALA A 44 39.09 -13.02 -24.59
C ALA A 44 38.20 -11.76 -24.65
N ASP A 45 36.87 -11.92 -24.75
CA ASP A 45 35.86 -10.85 -24.70
C ASP A 45 35.38 -10.51 -23.28
N SER A 46 36.06 -11.03 -22.25
CA SER A 46 35.71 -10.86 -20.82
C SER A 46 34.40 -11.51 -20.38
N THR A 47 33.90 -12.50 -21.13
CA THR A 47 32.73 -13.29 -20.70
C THR A 47 33.17 -14.33 -19.67
N TYR A 48 32.35 -14.55 -18.64
CA TYR A 48 32.61 -15.55 -17.59
C TYR A 48 32.56 -16.98 -18.14
N ILE A 49 33.63 -17.76 -17.90
CA ILE A 49 33.70 -19.18 -18.27
C ILE A 49 33.55 -20.05 -17.02
N ASN A 50 34.41 -19.88 -16.02
CA ASN A 50 34.47 -20.70 -14.82
C ASN A 50 35.02 -19.90 -13.62
N GLY A 51 34.88 -20.38 -12.38
CA GLY A 51 35.45 -19.71 -11.21
C GLY A 51 35.60 -20.67 -10.02
N VAL A 52 36.71 -20.50 -9.30
CA VAL A 52 37.06 -21.24 -8.07
C VAL A 52 37.58 -20.28 -7.00
N THR A 53 37.66 -20.73 -5.76
CA THR A 53 38.36 -20.03 -4.68
C THR A 53 39.61 -20.78 -4.29
N THR A 54 40.65 -20.07 -3.87
CA THR A 54 41.87 -20.73 -3.34
C THR A 54 41.58 -21.49 -2.06
N ALA A 55 42.29 -22.62 -1.88
CA ALA A 55 42.30 -23.38 -0.63
C ALA A 55 43.10 -22.64 0.48
N ASP A 56 43.14 -23.20 1.69
CA ASP A 56 43.79 -22.59 2.85
C ASP A 56 45.29 -22.35 2.62
N ASP A 57 45.94 -23.13 1.76
CA ASP A 57 47.36 -23.01 1.35
C ASP A 57 47.55 -22.07 0.14
N GLY A 58 46.47 -21.37 -0.29
CA GLY A 58 46.50 -20.46 -1.43
C GLY A 58 46.45 -21.12 -2.81
N THR A 59 46.36 -22.45 -2.91
CA THR A 59 46.33 -23.18 -4.18
C THR A 59 44.99 -23.15 -4.83
N PHE A 60 44.96 -23.17 -6.17
CA PHE A 60 43.74 -23.32 -6.98
C PHE A 60 43.94 -24.26 -8.17
N SER A 61 42.85 -24.84 -8.66
CA SER A 61 42.79 -25.59 -9.89
C SER A 61 41.49 -25.28 -10.61
N ILE A 62 41.58 -24.79 -11.84
CA ILE A 62 40.43 -24.39 -12.65
C ILE A 62 40.53 -25.00 -14.05
N SER A 63 39.46 -25.68 -14.49
CA SER A 63 39.41 -26.33 -15.79
C SER A 63 38.97 -25.35 -16.90
N TYR A 64 39.56 -25.47 -18.06
CA TYR A 64 39.29 -24.66 -19.24
C TYR A 64 39.33 -25.51 -20.51
N ASP A 65 38.57 -25.04 -21.54
CA ASP A 65 38.41 -25.73 -22.81
C ASP A 65 38.68 -24.83 -24.03
N GLN A 66 39.22 -23.62 -23.82
CA GLN A 66 39.49 -22.62 -24.87
C GLN A 66 40.95 -22.19 -24.87
N ASP A 67 41.55 -22.00 -26.05
CA ASP A 67 42.98 -21.68 -26.24
C ASP A 67 43.40 -20.26 -25.81
N SER A 68 42.43 -19.36 -25.51
CA SER A 68 42.72 -17.99 -25.09
C SER A 68 41.80 -17.57 -23.94
N CYS A 69 42.26 -17.83 -22.73
CA CYS A 69 41.55 -17.46 -21.50
C CYS A 69 42.33 -16.43 -20.67
N LEU A 70 41.55 -15.56 -19.96
CA LEU A 70 42.09 -14.58 -19.01
C LEU A 70 41.67 -14.98 -17.60
N LEU A 71 42.65 -15.07 -16.71
CA LEU A 71 42.43 -15.33 -15.29
C LEU A 71 42.32 -14.02 -14.54
N LYS A 72 41.17 -13.78 -13.93
CA LYS A 72 40.92 -12.65 -13.02
C LYS A 72 41.07 -13.14 -11.59
N VAL A 73 42.04 -12.61 -10.88
CA VAL A 73 42.29 -12.89 -9.45
C VAL A 73 41.86 -11.70 -8.62
N SER A 74 40.95 -11.89 -7.67
CA SER A 74 40.43 -10.80 -6.85
C SER A 74 40.18 -11.24 -5.40
N CYS A 75 40.61 -10.40 -4.44
CA CYS A 75 40.39 -10.61 -3.02
C CYS A 75 40.14 -9.26 -2.34
N VAL A 76 39.33 -9.25 -1.29
CA VAL A 76 39.08 -8.03 -0.50
C VAL A 76 40.39 -7.60 0.19
N GLY A 77 40.78 -6.35 -0.04
CA GLY A 77 42.03 -5.79 0.50
C GLY A 77 43.24 -5.93 -0.42
N TYR A 78 43.08 -6.48 -1.63
CA TYR A 78 44.15 -6.65 -2.63
C TYR A 78 43.72 -6.11 -3.98
N GLU A 79 44.70 -5.63 -4.78
CA GLU A 79 44.46 -5.18 -6.15
C GLU A 79 44.01 -6.35 -7.04
N THR A 80 42.95 -6.15 -7.83
CA THR A 80 42.52 -7.16 -8.80
C THR A 80 43.54 -7.31 -9.91
N ARG A 81 43.99 -8.54 -10.18
CA ARG A 81 44.98 -8.85 -11.20
C ARG A 81 44.37 -9.67 -12.34
N PHE A 82 44.74 -9.35 -13.58
CA PHE A 82 44.37 -10.10 -14.76
C PHE A 82 45.60 -10.72 -15.40
N LEU A 83 45.56 -12.03 -15.73
CA LEU A 83 46.66 -12.80 -16.24
C LEU A 83 46.17 -13.67 -17.43
N ALA A 84 46.93 -13.72 -18.52
CA ALA A 84 46.61 -14.67 -19.58
C ALA A 84 47.01 -16.10 -19.13
N VAL A 85 46.16 -17.08 -19.36
CA VAL A 85 46.47 -18.50 -19.14
C VAL A 85 47.35 -18.99 -20.30
N LYS A 86 48.65 -19.09 -20.05
CA LYS A 86 49.63 -19.52 -21.09
C LYS A 86 50.15 -20.95 -20.87
N GLU A 87 50.05 -21.44 -19.61
CA GLU A 87 50.59 -22.76 -19.21
C GLU A 87 49.64 -23.39 -18.17
N GLU A 88 49.63 -24.73 -18.11
CA GLU A 88 48.84 -25.48 -17.12
C GLU A 88 49.27 -25.20 -15.67
N ARG A 89 50.54 -24.83 -15.45
CA ARG A 89 51.10 -24.48 -14.14
C ARG A 89 51.54 -23.03 -14.12
N MET A 90 50.72 -22.17 -13.50
CA MET A 90 50.95 -20.72 -13.45
C MET A 90 51.90 -20.28 -12.32
N GLY A 91 52.36 -21.22 -11.43
CA GLY A 91 53.23 -20.91 -10.34
C GLY A 91 52.59 -20.01 -9.26
N ASP A 92 53.45 -19.24 -8.57
CA ASP A 92 53.01 -18.27 -7.55
C ASP A 92 52.56 -16.98 -8.22
N ILE A 93 51.30 -16.61 -8.00
CA ILE A 93 50.70 -15.36 -8.47
C ILE A 93 50.68 -14.40 -7.31
N VAL A 94 51.48 -13.34 -7.37
CA VAL A 94 51.55 -12.32 -6.33
C VAL A 94 50.42 -11.31 -6.56
N ILE A 95 49.62 -11.02 -5.51
CA ILE A 95 48.67 -9.90 -5.50
C ILE A 95 49.09 -8.90 -4.42
N SER A 96 49.13 -7.62 -4.77
CA SER A 96 49.57 -6.53 -3.90
C SER A 96 48.41 -6.03 -3.05
N HIS A 97 48.72 -5.58 -1.83
CA HIS A 97 47.73 -4.88 -0.99
C HIS A 97 47.22 -3.62 -1.71
N ASP A 98 45.90 -3.46 -1.78
CA ASP A 98 45.31 -2.23 -2.30
C ASP A 98 45.51 -1.11 -1.28
N SER A 99 46.52 -0.25 -1.53
CA SER A 99 46.85 0.91 -0.69
C SER A 99 45.80 2.03 -0.74
N HIS A 100 44.78 1.89 -1.58
CA HIS A 100 43.65 2.82 -1.64
C HIS A 100 42.50 2.47 -0.68
N ILE A 101 42.61 1.41 0.11
CA ILE A 101 41.67 1.09 1.16
C ILE A 101 42.12 1.74 2.46
N LEU A 102 41.35 2.72 2.89
CA LEU A 102 41.25 3.41 4.16
C LEU A 102 41.63 4.90 4.10
N LYS A 103 41.16 5.63 3.11
CA LYS A 103 40.45 6.84 3.52
C LYS A 103 39.14 6.32 4.11
N GLU A 104 38.94 6.55 5.40
CA GLU A 104 37.66 6.53 6.05
C GLU A 104 36.69 7.15 5.04
N VAL A 105 35.92 6.31 4.37
CA VAL A 105 34.74 6.78 3.64
C VAL A 105 33.84 7.22 4.76
N VAL A 106 33.99 8.48 5.19
CA VAL A 106 32.88 9.24 5.72
C VAL A 106 31.85 9.12 4.61
N VAL A 107 30.98 8.12 4.74
CA VAL A 107 29.75 8.08 3.97
C VAL A 107 29.02 9.32 4.47
N GLU A 108 29.26 10.47 3.83
CA GLU A 108 28.26 11.50 3.77
C GLU A 108 27.05 10.77 3.20
N ALA A 109 26.19 10.29 4.12
CA ALA A 109 24.94 9.72 3.74
C ALA A 109 24.23 10.83 2.98
N ALA A 110 24.31 10.74 1.65
CA ALA A 110 23.73 11.75 0.78
C ALA A 110 22.30 11.96 1.25
N ARG A 111 21.95 13.23 1.49
CA ARG A 111 20.54 13.59 1.77
C ARG A 111 19.69 12.84 0.77
N PRO A 112 18.48 12.32 1.14
CA PRO A 112 17.59 11.79 0.13
C PRO A 112 17.53 12.81 -0.97
N ALA A 113 18.04 12.46 -2.15
CA ALA A 113 18.00 13.35 -3.28
C ALA A 113 16.52 13.47 -3.66
N MET A 114 15.88 14.48 -3.07
CA MET A 114 14.50 14.82 -3.35
C MET A 114 14.47 15.68 -4.60
N LYS A 115 13.56 15.37 -5.49
CA LYS A 115 13.33 16.13 -6.71
C LYS A 115 11.84 16.33 -6.88
N MET A 116 11.42 17.56 -7.16
CA MET A 116 10.04 17.81 -7.53
C MET A 116 9.76 17.25 -8.91
N THR A 117 8.62 16.60 -9.05
CA THR A 117 8.11 15.98 -10.28
C THR A 117 6.71 16.51 -10.58
N PRO A 118 6.18 16.32 -11.78
CA PRO A 118 4.83 16.74 -12.14
C PRO A 118 3.76 16.27 -11.14
N GLY A 119 3.19 17.23 -10.38
CA GLY A 119 2.15 16.95 -9.38
C GLY A 119 2.63 16.25 -8.11
N GLY A 120 3.96 16.21 -7.84
CA GLY A 120 4.47 15.49 -6.68
C GLY A 120 5.97 15.62 -6.44
N MET A 121 6.53 14.66 -5.69
CA MET A 121 7.95 14.61 -5.33
C MET A 121 8.53 13.21 -5.51
N SER A 122 9.74 13.12 -6.05
CA SER A 122 10.51 11.88 -6.20
C SER A 122 11.68 11.84 -5.22
N TYR A 123 11.87 10.70 -4.60
CA TYR A 123 12.91 10.40 -3.61
C TYR A 123 13.85 9.34 -4.17
N ASP A 124 15.14 9.65 -4.31
CA ASP A 124 16.18 8.69 -4.73
C ASP A 124 16.55 7.81 -3.54
N VAL A 125 16.09 6.56 -3.56
CA VAL A 125 16.30 5.61 -2.46
C VAL A 125 17.75 5.15 -2.42
N GLN A 126 18.40 4.95 -3.57
CA GLN A 126 19.77 4.43 -3.64
C GLN A 126 20.81 5.40 -3.08
N LYS A 127 20.60 6.70 -3.30
CA LYS A 127 21.50 7.75 -2.81
C LYS A 127 21.18 8.19 -1.38
N SER A 128 20.31 7.48 -0.69
CA SER A 128 19.85 7.83 0.65
C SER A 128 19.88 6.64 1.60
N LEU A 129 19.71 6.88 2.90
CA LEU A 129 19.57 5.83 3.89
C LEU A 129 18.27 5.03 3.73
N LEU A 130 17.34 5.49 2.91
CA LEU A 130 16.14 4.73 2.56
C LEU A 130 16.48 3.37 1.94
N SER A 131 17.64 3.23 1.29
CA SER A 131 18.15 1.93 0.80
C SER A 131 18.39 0.91 1.90
N GLN A 132 18.50 1.34 3.16
CA GLN A 132 18.73 0.52 4.34
C GLN A 132 17.47 0.39 5.21
N ALA A 133 16.35 0.95 4.81
CA ALA A 133 15.12 0.94 5.60
C ALA A 133 14.54 -0.47 5.83
N GLY A 134 14.88 -1.43 4.97
CA GLY A 134 14.40 -2.80 5.04
C GLY A 134 13.50 -3.14 3.87
N THR A 135 12.21 -2.89 3.94
CA THR A 135 11.22 -3.15 2.89
C THR A 135 10.72 -1.85 2.23
N ALA A 136 9.92 -1.96 1.16
CA ALA A 136 9.27 -0.78 0.56
C ALA A 136 8.30 -0.12 1.54
N LEU A 137 7.59 -0.90 2.36
CA LEU A 137 6.70 -0.36 3.38
C LEU A 137 7.48 0.50 4.37
N ASP A 138 8.67 0.03 4.75
CA ASP A 138 9.57 0.77 5.63
C ASP A 138 10.10 2.05 4.95
N VAL A 139 10.41 2.00 3.65
CA VAL A 139 10.76 3.19 2.87
C VAL A 139 9.61 4.18 2.88
N LEU A 140 8.38 3.73 2.63
CA LEU A 140 7.20 4.59 2.59
C LEU A 140 6.93 5.27 3.93
N SER A 141 7.11 4.56 5.05
CA SER A 141 6.93 5.13 6.40
C SER A 141 7.92 6.25 6.75
N GLU A 142 9.01 6.34 6.00
CA GLU A 142 10.06 7.35 6.14
C GLU A 142 9.84 8.58 5.26
N LEU A 143 8.92 8.48 4.29
CA LEU A 143 8.71 9.58 3.33
C LEU A 143 7.83 10.67 3.93
N PRO A 144 8.12 11.95 3.63
CA PRO A 144 7.24 13.06 3.97
C PRO A 144 5.82 12.86 3.43
N ARG A 145 4.82 13.24 4.20
CA ARG A 145 3.39 13.15 3.87
C ARG A 145 2.84 11.72 3.72
N VAL A 146 3.65 10.69 3.84
CA VAL A 146 3.20 9.30 3.83
C VAL A 146 3.10 8.79 5.26
N ASN A 147 1.95 8.26 5.61
CA ASN A 147 1.71 7.60 6.89
C ASN A 147 1.44 6.12 6.64
N VAL A 148 2.10 5.27 7.40
CA VAL A 148 1.92 3.82 7.35
C VAL A 148 1.42 3.36 8.72
N THR A 149 0.23 2.77 8.74
CA THR A 149 -0.36 2.24 9.98
C THR A 149 0.36 0.98 10.47
N SER A 150 0.10 0.57 11.70
CA SER A 150 0.61 -0.70 12.25
C SER A 150 0.17 -1.92 11.45
N SER A 151 -1.01 -1.89 10.83
CA SER A 151 -1.50 -2.93 9.91
C SER A 151 -0.79 -2.93 8.55
N GLY A 152 -0.08 -1.85 8.22
CA GLY A 152 0.63 -1.66 6.94
C GLY A 152 -0.18 -0.92 5.88
N ALA A 153 -1.34 -0.38 6.22
CA ALA A 153 -2.09 0.48 5.32
C ALA A 153 -1.35 1.82 5.11
N VAL A 154 -1.28 2.25 3.85
CA VAL A 154 -0.55 3.47 3.44
C VAL A 154 -1.54 4.59 3.17
N TYR A 155 -1.28 5.76 3.73
CA TYR A 155 -2.06 6.98 3.54
C TYR A 155 -1.16 8.15 3.14
N VAL A 156 -1.67 9.04 2.31
CA VAL A 156 -1.05 10.32 2.03
C VAL A 156 -1.83 11.40 2.76
N PHE A 157 -1.15 12.21 3.56
CA PHE A 157 -1.77 13.25 4.39
C PHE A 157 -2.64 14.18 3.55
N GLY A 158 -3.90 14.38 3.97
CA GLY A 158 -4.89 15.19 3.26
C GLY A 158 -5.47 14.58 1.97
N LYS A 159 -4.96 13.42 1.51
CA LYS A 159 -5.35 12.79 0.21
C LYS A 159 -5.90 11.36 0.34
N GLY A 160 -5.93 10.80 1.57
CA GLY A 160 -6.42 9.45 1.82
C GLY A 160 -5.49 8.34 1.31
N SER A 161 -6.05 7.17 0.99
CA SER A 161 -5.31 6.01 0.50
C SER A 161 -4.84 6.22 -0.94
N PRO A 162 -3.52 6.18 -1.22
CA PRO A 162 -2.99 6.34 -2.57
C PRO A 162 -3.27 5.12 -3.45
N LEU A 163 -3.22 5.32 -4.77
CA LEU A 163 -2.90 4.23 -5.68
C LEU A 163 -1.38 4.02 -5.68
N ILE A 164 -0.94 2.83 -5.34
CA ILE A 164 0.49 2.51 -5.30
C ILE A 164 0.87 1.70 -6.53
N TYR A 165 1.94 2.14 -7.19
CA TYR A 165 2.51 1.49 -8.35
C TYR A 165 3.95 1.05 -8.07
N ILE A 166 4.34 -0.13 -8.54
CA ILE A 166 5.72 -0.61 -8.55
C ILE A 166 6.14 -0.80 -10.01
N ASN A 167 7.07 0.02 -10.52
CA ASN A 167 7.48 0.06 -11.93
C ASN A 167 6.31 0.32 -12.89
N GLY A 168 5.41 1.25 -12.54
CA GLY A 168 4.21 1.55 -13.30
C GLY A 168 3.07 0.56 -13.13
N ARG A 169 3.13 -0.39 -12.18
CA ARG A 169 2.13 -1.44 -11.92
C ARG A 169 1.38 -1.16 -10.65
N PRO A 170 0.05 -1.23 -10.64
CA PRO A 170 -0.70 -1.07 -9.41
C PRO A 170 -0.36 -2.19 -8.42
N LEU A 171 -0.27 -1.82 -7.18
CA LEU A 171 -0.15 -2.73 -6.07
C LEU A 171 -1.35 -3.68 -6.04
N LYS A 172 -1.11 -4.97 -5.92
CA LYS A 172 -2.17 -5.99 -5.86
C LYS A 172 -2.58 -6.31 -4.43
N SER A 173 -1.62 -6.21 -3.52
CA SER A 173 -1.77 -6.44 -2.10
C SER A 173 -0.67 -5.68 -1.36
N ASP A 174 -0.96 -5.17 -0.17
CA ASP A 174 0.02 -4.49 0.69
C ASP A 174 1.20 -5.40 1.05
N THR A 175 1.01 -6.72 0.97
CA THR A 175 2.07 -7.71 1.12
C THR A 175 3.21 -7.53 0.10
N GLN A 176 2.94 -7.01 -1.10
CA GLN A 176 4.00 -6.70 -2.08
C GLN A 176 4.94 -5.60 -1.61
N LEU A 177 4.47 -4.64 -0.81
CA LEU A 177 5.33 -3.61 -0.20
C LEU A 177 6.26 -4.22 0.86
N ARG A 178 5.79 -5.23 1.58
CA ARG A 178 6.60 -5.97 2.55
C ARG A 178 7.66 -6.85 1.90
N GLN A 179 7.42 -7.30 0.64
CA GLN A 179 8.36 -8.09 -0.14
C GLN A 179 9.47 -7.27 -0.80
N LEU A 180 9.18 -6.01 -1.16
CA LEU A 180 10.12 -5.15 -1.88
C LEU A 180 11.22 -4.66 -0.93
N THR A 181 12.46 -5.14 -1.17
CA THR A 181 13.58 -4.67 -0.36
C THR A 181 13.91 -3.24 -0.74
N SER A 182 14.26 -2.43 0.25
CA SER A 182 14.71 -1.06 0.02
C SER A 182 15.94 -0.98 -0.88
N LYS A 183 16.82 -2.00 -0.86
CA LYS A 183 17.99 -2.10 -1.73
C LYS A 183 17.67 -2.22 -3.21
N ASP A 184 16.50 -2.77 -3.55
CA ASP A 184 16.05 -2.92 -4.94
C ASP A 184 15.24 -1.73 -5.45
N ILE A 185 14.90 -0.78 -4.58
CA ILE A 185 14.19 0.44 -4.96
C ILE A 185 15.19 1.48 -5.47
N LYS A 186 14.97 1.96 -6.69
CA LYS A 186 15.71 3.09 -7.26
C LYS A 186 15.20 4.41 -6.73
N SER A 187 13.88 4.63 -6.84
CA SER A 187 13.22 5.86 -6.41
C SER A 187 11.77 5.59 -6.03
N VAL A 188 11.22 6.47 -5.19
CA VAL A 188 9.79 6.54 -4.87
C VAL A 188 9.30 7.92 -5.24
N GLU A 189 8.21 8.01 -6.00
CA GLU A 189 7.54 9.23 -6.34
C GLU A 189 6.18 9.27 -5.65
N VAL A 190 5.92 10.35 -4.92
CA VAL A 190 4.63 10.61 -4.25
C VAL A 190 3.95 11.74 -5.01
N ILE A 191 2.87 11.42 -5.74
CA ILE A 191 2.10 12.33 -6.57
C ILE A 191 0.83 12.69 -5.80
N THR A 192 0.71 13.91 -5.34
CA THR A 192 -0.42 14.42 -4.55
C THR A 192 -1.47 15.13 -5.40
N ALA A 193 -1.09 15.51 -6.63
CA ALA A 193 -1.97 16.06 -7.66
C ALA A 193 -1.87 15.19 -8.93
N PRO A 194 -2.43 13.94 -8.94
CA PRO A 194 -2.36 13.06 -10.10
C PRO A 194 -3.10 13.66 -11.30
N GLY A 195 -2.44 13.59 -12.48
CA GLY A 195 -2.95 14.12 -13.72
C GLY A 195 -4.06 13.28 -14.36
N ALA A 196 -4.60 13.74 -15.48
CA ALA A 196 -5.75 13.17 -16.20
C ALA A 196 -5.54 11.71 -16.70
N ARG A 197 -4.31 11.21 -16.73
CA ARG A 197 -4.01 9.79 -17.02
C ARG A 197 -4.61 8.83 -15.99
N TYR A 198 -4.80 9.30 -14.75
CA TYR A 198 -5.43 8.55 -13.67
C TYR A 198 -6.94 8.82 -13.64
N SER A 199 -7.73 7.88 -13.10
CA SER A 199 -9.16 8.09 -12.89
C SER A 199 -9.42 9.34 -12.03
N ALA A 200 -10.52 10.03 -12.30
CA ALA A 200 -10.89 11.26 -11.58
C ALA A 200 -11.14 11.05 -10.07
N GLY A 201 -11.39 9.81 -9.63
CA GLY A 201 -11.53 9.44 -8.21
C GLY A 201 -10.20 9.27 -7.45
N VAL A 202 -9.05 9.35 -8.12
CA VAL A 202 -7.74 9.10 -7.49
C VAL A 202 -7.23 10.34 -6.77
N GLY A 203 -7.16 10.29 -5.44
CA GLY A 203 -6.65 11.39 -4.59
C GLY A 203 -5.14 11.57 -4.67
N SER A 204 -4.38 10.47 -4.67
CA SER A 204 -2.91 10.47 -4.73
C SER A 204 -2.36 9.19 -5.34
N VAL A 205 -1.10 9.25 -5.78
CA VAL A 205 -0.40 8.10 -6.38
C VAL A 205 0.99 7.99 -5.77
N ILE A 206 1.42 6.78 -5.44
CA ILE A 206 2.81 6.47 -5.08
C ILE A 206 3.39 5.57 -6.18
N ASN A 207 4.45 6.02 -6.84
CA ASN A 207 5.10 5.26 -7.89
C ASN A 207 6.50 4.82 -7.43
N ILE A 208 6.69 3.53 -7.19
CA ILE A 208 7.95 2.91 -6.78
C ILE A 208 8.67 2.39 -8.01
N THR A 209 9.85 2.93 -8.31
CA THR A 209 10.71 2.45 -9.40
C THR A 209 11.82 1.60 -8.81
N THR A 210 12.03 0.39 -9.35
CA THR A 210 13.10 -0.52 -8.92
C THR A 210 14.31 -0.47 -9.84
N ILE A 211 15.44 -0.98 -9.39
CA ILE A 211 16.65 -1.16 -10.19
C ILE A 211 16.38 -2.25 -11.24
N LYS A 212 16.68 -1.96 -12.50
CA LYS A 212 16.55 -2.95 -13.60
C LYS A 212 17.77 -3.88 -13.60
N ARG A 213 17.53 -5.19 -13.51
CA ARG A 213 18.54 -6.24 -13.73
C ARG A 213 18.07 -7.14 -14.86
N LEU A 214 18.94 -7.43 -15.83
CA LEU A 214 18.60 -8.15 -17.09
C LEU A 214 18.98 -9.63 -17.07
N GLU A 215 19.70 -10.08 -16.07
CA GLU A 215 20.27 -11.42 -15.95
C GLU A 215 19.21 -12.49 -15.69
N ASP A 216 19.50 -13.74 -16.09
CA ASP A 216 18.73 -14.91 -15.67
C ASP A 216 18.97 -15.17 -14.19
N PHE A 217 17.92 -15.54 -13.43
CA PHE A 217 18.03 -15.78 -11.99
C PHE A 217 16.89 -16.66 -11.44
N MET A 218 17.15 -17.22 -10.29
CA MET A 218 16.15 -17.77 -9.38
C MET A 218 16.33 -17.11 -8.01
N SER A 219 15.25 -16.66 -7.41
CA SER A 219 15.29 -15.99 -6.11
C SER A 219 14.14 -16.41 -5.21
N PHE A 220 14.39 -16.41 -3.91
CA PHE A 220 13.38 -16.65 -2.87
C PHE A 220 13.37 -15.50 -1.87
N PHE A 221 12.18 -15.18 -1.41
CA PHE A 221 11.96 -14.26 -0.31
C PHE A 221 10.98 -14.89 0.68
N VAL A 222 11.35 -14.93 1.95
CA VAL A 222 10.55 -15.54 3.02
C VAL A 222 10.32 -14.50 4.12
N PRO A 223 9.19 -13.79 4.12
CA PRO A 223 8.78 -12.94 5.24
C PRO A 223 8.07 -13.78 6.31
N VAL A 224 8.39 -13.54 7.56
CA VAL A 224 7.68 -14.09 8.73
C VAL A 224 7.44 -12.92 9.69
N ARG A 225 6.23 -12.80 10.19
CA ARG A 225 5.83 -11.80 11.18
C ARG A 225 5.12 -12.50 12.32
N GLY A 226 5.49 -12.18 13.54
CA GLY A 226 4.76 -12.52 14.75
C GLY A 226 4.47 -11.26 15.55
N SER A 227 3.28 -11.13 16.11
CA SER A 227 2.88 -9.98 16.94
C SER A 227 2.05 -10.40 18.13
N TYR A 228 2.08 -9.59 19.18
CA TYR A 228 1.29 -9.75 20.39
C TYR A 228 0.75 -8.40 20.83
N PHE A 229 -0.58 -8.21 20.74
CA PHE A 229 -1.28 -6.99 21.14
C PHE A 229 -2.29 -7.22 22.27
N LYS A 230 -2.95 -8.29 22.34
CA LYS A 230 -3.78 -8.87 23.41
C LYS A 230 -3.67 -10.38 23.30
N GLU A 231 -3.62 -10.83 22.05
CA GLU A 231 -3.34 -12.20 21.66
C GLU A 231 -2.27 -12.22 20.56
N HIS A 232 -1.75 -13.39 20.27
CA HIS A 232 -0.77 -13.59 19.22
C HIS A 232 -1.43 -13.50 17.83
N ALA A 233 -0.69 -12.98 16.90
CA ALA A 233 -1.02 -13.00 15.48
C ALA A 233 0.26 -13.27 14.67
N GLU A 234 0.14 -14.03 13.57
CA GLU A 234 1.26 -14.42 12.75
C GLU A 234 0.93 -14.37 11.27
N SER A 235 1.92 -14.07 10.47
CA SER A 235 1.78 -14.14 9.02
C SER A 235 3.09 -14.49 8.35
N GLY A 236 3.01 -15.09 7.17
CA GLY A 236 4.20 -15.45 6.42
C GLY A 236 3.90 -16.06 5.06
N GLY A 237 4.93 -16.15 4.25
CA GLY A 237 4.81 -16.69 2.91
C GLY A 237 6.15 -16.96 2.26
N VAL A 238 6.14 -17.47 1.04
CA VAL A 238 7.34 -17.72 0.24
C VAL A 238 7.13 -17.15 -1.15
N SER A 239 7.91 -16.14 -1.53
CA SER A 239 7.94 -15.66 -2.91
C SER A 239 9.07 -16.35 -3.67
N ALA A 240 8.73 -17.08 -4.72
CA ALA A 240 9.67 -17.72 -5.63
C ALA A 240 9.61 -17.03 -6.99
N THR A 241 10.74 -16.52 -7.49
CA THR A 241 10.84 -15.93 -8.82
C THR A 241 11.86 -16.68 -9.64
N TYR A 242 11.45 -17.12 -10.83
CA TYR A 242 12.31 -17.73 -11.82
C TYR A 242 12.31 -16.89 -13.09
N ARG A 243 13.49 -16.54 -13.60
CA ARG A 243 13.67 -15.81 -14.85
C ARG A 243 14.70 -16.50 -15.74
N LYS A 244 14.34 -16.69 -17.00
CA LYS A 244 15.25 -17.23 -18.03
C LYS A 244 14.87 -16.70 -19.41
N LYS A 245 15.83 -16.12 -20.14
CA LYS A 245 15.68 -15.66 -21.53
C LYS A 245 14.41 -14.82 -21.79
N GLY A 246 14.15 -13.84 -20.92
CA GLY A 246 12.96 -12.99 -21.05
C GLY A 246 11.68 -13.54 -20.41
N PHE A 247 11.55 -14.85 -20.24
CA PHE A 247 10.46 -15.47 -19.49
C PHE A 247 10.65 -15.27 -17.98
N GLU A 248 9.60 -14.94 -17.28
CA GLU A 248 9.61 -14.80 -15.82
C GLU A 248 8.31 -15.31 -15.20
N LEU A 249 8.46 -16.17 -14.19
CA LEU A 249 7.38 -16.68 -13.35
C LEU A 249 7.65 -16.25 -11.90
N ASN A 250 6.64 -15.69 -11.26
CA ASN A 250 6.65 -15.43 -9.82
C ASN A 250 5.43 -16.11 -9.18
N LEU A 251 5.68 -16.84 -8.10
CA LEU A 251 4.66 -17.48 -7.25
C LEU A 251 4.81 -16.95 -5.83
N TYR A 252 3.67 -16.64 -5.19
CA TYR A 252 3.66 -16.13 -3.82
C TYR A 252 2.42 -16.61 -3.07
N PRO A 253 2.43 -17.79 -2.45
CA PRO A 253 1.50 -18.14 -1.39
C PRO A 253 1.81 -17.34 -0.11
N TYR A 254 0.78 -16.75 0.49
CA TYR A 254 0.89 -16.00 1.74
C TYR A 254 -0.27 -16.38 2.66
N TYR A 255 0.04 -16.64 3.92
CA TYR A 255 -0.92 -16.91 4.99
C TYR A 255 -0.91 -15.76 5.97
N ASN A 256 -2.08 -15.42 6.48
CA ASN A 256 -2.28 -14.37 7.46
C ASN A 256 -3.26 -14.85 8.54
N ASN A 257 -2.89 -14.70 9.80
CA ASN A 257 -3.73 -14.90 10.99
C ASN A 257 -3.62 -13.62 11.82
N ASP A 258 -4.63 -12.75 11.69
CA ASP A 258 -4.70 -11.48 12.40
C ASP A 258 -5.68 -11.58 13.57
N PHE A 259 -5.38 -10.84 14.64
CA PHE A 259 -6.25 -10.65 15.79
C PHE A 259 -6.43 -9.15 16.04
N SER A 260 -7.69 -8.77 16.32
CA SER A 260 -8.03 -7.42 16.75
C SER A 260 -9.03 -7.49 17.90
N ALA A 261 -8.95 -6.54 18.84
CA ALA A 261 -9.91 -6.40 19.91
C ALA A 261 -10.07 -4.94 20.29
N GLU A 262 -11.27 -4.59 20.79
CA GLU A 262 -11.63 -3.23 21.17
C GLU A 262 -12.56 -3.25 22.38
N LYS A 263 -12.33 -2.35 23.33
CA LYS A 263 -13.30 -2.03 24.40
C LYS A 263 -13.93 -0.69 24.07
N THR A 264 -15.25 -0.64 24.12
CA THR A 264 -16.03 0.57 23.81
C THR A 264 -16.97 0.90 24.92
N ASP A 265 -16.87 2.16 25.41
CA ASP A 265 -17.91 2.81 26.19
C ASP A 265 -18.64 3.78 25.27
N PHE A 266 -19.94 3.62 25.12
CA PHE A 266 -20.77 4.50 24.30
C PHE A 266 -21.98 4.99 25.08
N THR A 267 -22.18 6.29 25.11
CA THR A 267 -23.38 6.89 25.70
C THR A 267 -24.15 7.59 24.60
N SER A 268 -25.39 7.22 24.41
CA SER A 268 -26.35 7.88 23.50
C SER A 268 -27.48 8.51 24.29
N VAL A 269 -27.85 9.73 23.89
CA VAL A 269 -29.04 10.43 24.43
C VAL A 269 -29.93 10.81 23.25
N LEU A 270 -31.18 10.36 23.28
CA LEU A 270 -32.21 10.66 22.32
C LEU A 270 -33.22 11.63 22.92
N ASN A 271 -33.37 12.80 22.30
CA ASN A 271 -34.38 13.80 22.70
C ASN A 271 -35.67 13.47 21.95
N MET A 272 -36.53 12.63 22.57
CA MET A 272 -37.87 12.32 22.11
C MET A 272 -38.81 13.50 22.38
N THR A 273 -40.02 13.49 21.79
CA THR A 273 -40.99 14.57 22.01
C THR A 273 -41.34 14.77 23.46
N ASP A 274 -41.57 13.69 24.23
CA ASP A 274 -42.11 13.74 25.59
C ASP A 274 -41.10 13.33 26.68
N TYR A 275 -39.93 12.80 26.27
CA TYR A 275 -38.93 12.31 27.24
C TYR A 275 -37.53 12.26 26.59
N LYS A 276 -36.53 12.14 27.45
CA LYS A 276 -35.17 11.82 27.04
C LYS A 276 -34.87 10.36 27.34
N GLN A 277 -34.36 9.63 26.32
CA GLN A 277 -33.80 8.31 26.53
C GLN A 277 -32.29 8.38 26.53
N LYS A 278 -31.66 7.90 27.58
CA LYS A 278 -30.21 7.74 27.67
C LYS A 278 -29.88 6.26 27.68
N THR A 279 -28.94 5.84 26.83
CA THR A 279 -28.43 4.48 26.79
C THR A 279 -26.92 4.52 27.07
N VAL A 280 -26.46 3.75 28.03
CA VAL A 280 -25.02 3.61 28.35
C VAL A 280 -24.60 2.19 28.00
N GLN A 281 -23.69 2.05 27.09
CA GLN A 281 -23.14 0.78 26.60
C GLN A 281 -21.73 0.58 27.10
N HIS A 282 -21.42 -0.63 27.57
CA HIS A 282 -20.10 -1.15 27.80
C HIS A 282 -19.92 -2.39 26.92
N GLY A 283 -19.06 -2.33 25.93
CA GLY A 283 -18.87 -3.38 24.93
C GLY A 283 -17.43 -3.87 24.83
N GLU A 284 -17.25 -5.15 24.55
CA GLU A 284 -15.96 -5.74 24.21
C GLU A 284 -16.11 -6.55 22.92
N PHE A 285 -15.37 -6.15 21.90
CA PHE A 285 -15.28 -6.81 20.61
C PHE A 285 -13.96 -7.55 20.50
N SER A 286 -13.98 -8.74 19.88
CA SER A 286 -12.78 -9.45 19.47
C SER A 286 -13.00 -10.13 18.13
N CYS A 287 -11.95 -10.18 17.31
CA CYS A 287 -11.99 -10.77 15.97
C CYS A 287 -10.66 -11.44 15.65
N ARG A 288 -10.72 -12.70 15.22
CA ARG A 288 -9.60 -13.44 14.64
C ARG A 288 -9.94 -13.82 13.20
N THR A 289 -9.08 -13.41 12.27
CA THR A 289 -9.27 -13.71 10.85
C THR A 289 -8.07 -14.47 10.29
N GLN A 290 -8.30 -15.63 9.73
CA GLN A 290 -7.31 -16.40 9.00
C GLN A 290 -7.60 -16.30 7.51
N SER A 291 -6.60 -15.94 6.73
CA SER A 291 -6.74 -15.73 5.28
C SER A 291 -5.58 -16.37 4.51
N PHE A 292 -5.87 -16.85 3.32
CA PHE A 292 -4.88 -17.31 2.35
C PHE A 292 -4.90 -16.42 1.11
N LEU A 293 -3.74 -15.85 0.77
CA LEU A 293 -3.58 -14.84 -0.27
C LEU A 293 -2.52 -15.29 -1.30
N PRO A 294 -2.79 -16.32 -2.11
CA PRO A 294 -1.86 -16.74 -3.15
C PRO A 294 -1.88 -15.75 -4.32
N SER A 295 -0.74 -15.54 -4.92
CA SER A 295 -0.64 -14.84 -6.19
C SER A 295 0.38 -15.49 -7.12
N ALA A 296 0.11 -15.42 -8.41
CA ALA A 296 1.00 -15.87 -9.48
C ALA A 296 1.08 -14.79 -10.55
N SER A 297 2.26 -14.60 -11.13
CA SER A 297 2.41 -13.75 -12.31
C SER A 297 3.41 -14.35 -13.27
N LEU A 298 3.10 -14.19 -14.55
CA LEU A 298 3.91 -14.63 -15.69
C LEU A 298 4.15 -13.45 -16.60
N SER A 299 5.37 -13.26 -17.08
CA SER A 299 5.68 -12.26 -18.10
C SER A 299 6.71 -12.77 -19.09
N TYR A 300 6.69 -12.20 -20.30
CA TYR A 300 7.63 -12.48 -21.34
C TYR A 300 8.07 -11.20 -22.04
N ASP A 301 9.36 -10.92 -21.99
CA ASP A 301 9.99 -9.81 -22.71
C ASP A 301 10.45 -10.32 -24.09
N PHE A 302 9.72 -9.98 -25.16
CA PHE A 302 10.13 -10.33 -26.54
C PHE A 302 11.39 -9.59 -26.97
N SER A 303 11.56 -8.37 -26.44
CA SER A 303 12.71 -7.51 -26.65
C SER A 303 12.91 -6.59 -25.45
N LYS A 304 13.89 -5.69 -25.51
CA LYS A 304 14.10 -4.66 -24.48
C LYS A 304 12.88 -3.73 -24.31
N ASP A 305 12.12 -3.56 -25.40
CA ASP A 305 11.06 -2.56 -25.51
C ASP A 305 9.65 -3.17 -25.53
N HIS A 306 9.50 -4.49 -25.68
CA HIS A 306 8.21 -5.17 -25.78
C HIS A 306 8.05 -6.24 -24.71
N SER A 307 6.92 -6.24 -24.02
CA SER A 307 6.60 -7.19 -22.96
C SER A 307 5.11 -7.48 -22.92
N VAL A 308 4.77 -8.74 -22.67
CA VAL A 308 3.41 -9.15 -22.27
C VAL A 308 3.46 -9.83 -20.91
N GLY A 309 2.33 -9.92 -20.27
CA GLY A 309 2.21 -10.74 -19.06
C GLY A 309 0.80 -10.84 -18.56
N MET A 310 0.62 -11.78 -17.65
CA MET A 310 -0.62 -12.01 -16.94
C MET A 310 -0.36 -12.25 -15.45
N SER A 311 -1.34 -11.96 -14.62
CA SER A 311 -1.26 -12.23 -13.21
C SER A 311 -2.62 -12.56 -12.63
N VAL A 312 -2.62 -13.43 -11.62
CA VAL A 312 -3.80 -13.80 -10.85
C VAL A 312 -3.46 -13.68 -9.37
N SER A 313 -4.39 -13.14 -8.60
CA SER A 313 -4.33 -13.13 -7.13
C SER A 313 -5.69 -13.49 -6.56
N LEU A 314 -5.66 -14.26 -5.48
CA LEU A 314 -6.83 -14.66 -4.70
C LEU A 314 -6.71 -14.07 -3.30
N ASN A 315 -7.84 -13.80 -2.68
CA ASN A 315 -7.94 -13.59 -1.23
C ASN A 315 -9.10 -14.44 -0.75
N LYS A 316 -8.81 -15.42 0.10
CA LYS A 316 -9.80 -16.33 0.67
C LYS A 316 -9.74 -16.30 2.19
N THR A 317 -10.87 -16.05 2.82
CA THR A 317 -11.06 -16.30 4.25
C THR A 317 -11.05 -17.82 4.50
N LEU A 318 -10.18 -18.28 5.39
CA LEU A 318 -10.11 -19.68 5.82
C LEU A 318 -10.91 -19.91 7.08
N LYS A 319 -10.83 -18.95 8.02
CA LYS A 319 -11.57 -18.96 9.28
C LYS A 319 -11.81 -17.52 9.73
N TYR A 320 -12.99 -17.30 10.25
CA TYR A 320 -13.38 -16.04 10.89
C TYR A 320 -14.03 -16.37 12.22
N ASP A 321 -13.58 -15.72 13.29
CA ASP A 321 -14.09 -15.92 14.63
C ASP A 321 -14.18 -14.52 15.27
N ALA A 322 -15.38 -13.98 15.33
CA ALA A 322 -15.59 -12.66 15.87
C ALA A 322 -16.84 -12.61 16.76
N SER A 323 -16.71 -11.90 17.84
CA SER A 323 -17.80 -11.73 18.79
C SER A 323 -17.78 -10.34 19.42
N MET A 324 -18.97 -9.87 19.82
CA MET A 324 -19.16 -8.67 20.62
C MET A 324 -20.07 -8.98 21.80
N ASN A 325 -19.60 -8.65 22.99
CA ASN A 325 -20.40 -8.71 24.20
C ASN A 325 -20.63 -7.28 24.70
N SER A 326 -21.88 -6.90 24.91
CA SER A 326 -22.25 -5.55 25.34
C SER A 326 -23.29 -5.57 26.42
N ASN A 327 -23.15 -4.69 27.42
CA ASN A 327 -24.17 -4.44 28.42
C ASN A 327 -24.68 -3.01 28.26
N TYR A 328 -25.98 -2.84 28.31
CA TYR A 328 -26.66 -1.57 28.14
C TYR A 328 -27.48 -1.24 29.38
N ASN A 329 -27.32 -0.04 29.94
CA ASN A 329 -28.20 0.54 30.93
C ASN A 329 -29.08 1.57 30.22
N VAL A 330 -30.40 1.41 30.30
CA VAL A 330 -31.42 2.24 29.66
C VAL A 330 -32.11 3.11 30.65
N PHE A 331 -32.08 4.42 30.43
CA PHE A 331 -32.71 5.41 31.32
C PHE A 331 -33.75 6.22 30.53
N ARG A 332 -34.85 6.54 31.18
CA ARG A 332 -35.86 7.49 30.71
C ARG A 332 -35.98 8.62 31.70
N ASN A 333 -35.70 9.87 31.27
CA ASN A 333 -35.63 11.04 32.17
C ASN A 333 -34.78 10.77 33.42
N ASP A 334 -33.59 10.18 33.22
CA ASP A 334 -32.60 9.77 34.23
C ASP A 334 -33.03 8.63 35.19
N ALA A 335 -34.26 8.11 35.08
CA ALA A 335 -34.68 6.91 35.81
C ALA A 335 -34.32 5.64 35.04
N LEU A 336 -33.64 4.69 35.71
CA LEU A 336 -33.29 3.39 35.10
C LEU A 336 -34.57 2.64 34.76
N GLN A 337 -34.69 2.24 33.50
CA GLN A 337 -35.81 1.46 32.95
C GLN A 337 -35.47 -0.02 32.81
N GLY A 338 -34.21 -0.35 32.59
CA GLY A 338 -33.80 -1.72 32.42
C GLY A 338 -32.34 -1.86 32.02
N GLU A 339 -31.90 -3.10 32.07
CA GLU A 339 -30.58 -3.53 31.61
C GLU A 339 -30.74 -4.56 30.48
N VAL A 340 -29.88 -4.48 29.51
CA VAL A 340 -29.84 -5.44 28.39
C VAL A 340 -28.42 -5.97 28.26
N SER A 341 -28.28 -7.29 28.26
CA SER A 341 -27.04 -7.98 27.90
C SER A 341 -27.15 -8.49 26.48
N GLN A 342 -26.22 -8.10 25.63
CA GLN A 342 -26.17 -8.50 24.23
C GLN A 342 -24.93 -9.36 23.96
N LYS A 343 -25.12 -10.48 23.29
CA LYS A 343 -24.06 -11.30 22.73
C LYS A 343 -24.25 -11.37 21.22
N THR A 344 -23.24 -10.99 20.47
CA THR A 344 -23.25 -11.06 19.01
C THR A 344 -22.12 -11.95 18.53
N ALA A 345 -22.44 -12.96 17.75
CA ALA A 345 -21.49 -13.70 16.94
C ALA A 345 -21.58 -13.24 15.49
N TYR A 346 -20.44 -13.16 14.83
CA TYR A 346 -20.34 -12.73 13.43
C TYR A 346 -19.78 -13.84 12.57
N ASP A 347 -20.41 -14.06 11.42
CA ASP A 347 -19.90 -14.90 10.34
C ASP A 347 -19.40 -14.01 9.21
N TYR A 348 -18.28 -14.39 8.60
CA TYR A 348 -17.71 -13.70 7.47
C TYR A 348 -16.94 -14.65 6.57
N ASP A 349 -17.30 -14.70 5.28
CA ASP A 349 -16.53 -15.37 4.24
C ASP A 349 -16.28 -14.40 3.08
N CYS A 350 -15.05 -14.39 2.62
CA CYS A 350 -14.63 -13.53 1.53
C CYS A 350 -13.79 -14.31 0.53
N ASN A 351 -14.22 -14.29 -0.74
CA ASN A 351 -13.52 -14.90 -1.86
C ASN A 351 -13.35 -13.87 -2.97
N ASN A 352 -12.13 -13.35 -3.13
CA ASN A 352 -11.80 -12.37 -4.15
C ASN A 352 -10.81 -12.95 -5.16
N LEU A 353 -11.12 -12.78 -6.44
CA LEU A 353 -10.25 -13.09 -7.57
C LEU A 353 -9.93 -11.80 -8.33
N ASN A 354 -8.65 -11.53 -8.56
CA ASN A 354 -8.21 -10.44 -9.43
C ASN A 354 -7.26 -11.02 -10.49
N ALA A 355 -7.62 -10.88 -11.76
CA ALA A 355 -6.80 -11.26 -12.90
C ALA A 355 -6.49 -10.04 -13.76
N ASN A 356 -5.25 -9.95 -14.23
CA ASN A 356 -4.81 -8.85 -15.09
C ASN A 356 -3.96 -9.39 -16.25
N ILE A 357 -4.11 -8.81 -17.42
CA ILE A 357 -3.28 -9.04 -18.61
C ILE A 357 -2.78 -7.69 -19.10
N TYR A 358 -1.55 -7.65 -19.62
CA TYR A 358 -0.99 -6.43 -20.18
C TYR A 358 -0.14 -6.68 -21.43
N TYR A 359 -0.02 -5.62 -22.23
CA TYR A 359 1.03 -5.44 -23.21
C TYR A 359 1.64 -4.04 -23.06
N VAL A 360 2.98 -3.96 -23.05
CA VAL A 360 3.73 -2.71 -23.10
C VAL A 360 4.74 -2.79 -24.22
N GLY A 361 4.78 -1.77 -25.09
CA GLY A 361 5.68 -1.79 -26.23
C GLY A 361 6.01 -0.42 -26.81
N GLN A 362 7.14 -0.33 -27.52
CA GLN A 362 7.58 0.85 -28.24
C GLN A 362 7.33 0.63 -29.73
N ILE A 363 6.38 1.36 -30.34
CA ILE A 363 6.07 1.30 -31.77
C ILE A 363 6.47 2.63 -32.39
N GLY A 364 7.59 2.64 -33.12
CA GLY A 364 8.19 3.88 -33.61
C GLY A 364 8.54 4.83 -32.46
N LYS A 365 7.94 6.02 -32.46
CA LYS A 365 8.15 7.04 -31.40
C LYS A 365 7.09 6.96 -30.29
N TRP A 366 6.15 6.01 -30.35
CA TRP A 366 5.07 5.88 -29.39
C TRP A 366 5.33 4.75 -28.39
N HIS A 367 5.23 5.04 -27.13
CA HIS A 367 5.14 4.06 -26.07
C HIS A 367 3.68 3.72 -25.83
N LEU A 368 3.34 2.43 -25.93
CA LEU A 368 1.98 1.93 -25.77
C LEU A 368 1.86 1.12 -24.49
N ASP A 369 0.81 1.37 -23.73
CA ASP A 369 0.39 0.60 -22.56
C ASP A 369 -1.04 0.09 -22.81
N LEU A 370 -1.25 -1.23 -22.82
CA LEU A 370 -2.56 -1.87 -22.90
C LEU A 370 -2.76 -2.74 -21.68
N ASP A 371 -3.86 -2.58 -20.98
CA ASP A 371 -4.21 -3.34 -19.78
C ASP A 371 -5.64 -3.85 -19.84
N GLY A 372 -5.83 -5.11 -19.40
CA GLY A 372 -7.13 -5.70 -19.15
C GLY A 372 -7.21 -6.23 -17.73
N THR A 373 -8.33 -6.02 -17.05
CA THR A 373 -8.55 -6.49 -15.68
C THR A 373 -9.89 -7.18 -15.57
N TYR A 374 -9.91 -8.33 -14.91
CA TYR A 374 -11.09 -9.00 -14.41
C TYR A 374 -11.05 -9.06 -12.89
N PHE A 375 -12.12 -8.70 -12.24
CA PHE A 375 -12.30 -8.79 -10.80
C PHE A 375 -13.61 -9.50 -10.48
N HIS A 376 -13.56 -10.41 -9.52
CA HIS A 376 -14.73 -11.06 -8.92
C HIS A 376 -14.54 -11.10 -7.42
N SER A 377 -15.57 -10.70 -6.70
CA SER A 377 -15.63 -10.74 -5.24
C SER A 377 -16.96 -11.36 -4.81
N LYS A 378 -16.92 -12.28 -3.87
CA LYS A 378 -18.09 -12.77 -3.14
C LYS A 378 -17.82 -12.60 -1.66
N VAL A 379 -18.69 -11.86 -0.99
CA VAL A 379 -18.64 -11.62 0.46
C VAL A 379 -19.96 -12.08 1.06
N GLU A 380 -19.90 -12.95 2.03
CA GLU A 380 -21.04 -13.42 2.83
C GLU A 380 -20.82 -12.99 4.27
N GLN A 381 -21.82 -12.42 4.89
CA GLN A 381 -21.78 -11.92 6.27
C GLN A 381 -23.02 -12.38 7.01
N GLY A 382 -22.85 -12.75 8.27
CA GLY A 382 -23.94 -13.09 9.16
C GLY A 382 -23.74 -12.44 10.52
N GLN A 383 -24.84 -12.18 11.22
CA GLN A 383 -24.86 -11.79 12.62
C GLN A 383 -25.90 -12.63 13.34
N HIS A 384 -25.51 -13.17 14.48
CA HIS A 384 -26.42 -13.81 15.41
C HIS A 384 -26.38 -13.02 16.73
N ILE A 385 -27.45 -12.32 17.01
CA ILE A 385 -27.57 -11.38 18.14
C ILE A 385 -28.59 -11.94 19.13
N ALA A 386 -28.15 -12.13 20.37
CA ALA A 386 -29.03 -12.47 21.49
C ALA A 386 -29.03 -11.30 22.47
N GLU A 387 -30.20 -10.73 22.74
CA GLU A 387 -30.43 -9.65 23.70
C GLU A 387 -31.31 -10.17 24.84
N GLU A 388 -30.71 -10.30 26.01
CA GLU A 388 -31.35 -10.75 27.27
C GLU A 388 -31.66 -9.55 28.18
N SER A 389 -32.81 -9.49 28.77
CA SER A 389 -33.21 -8.41 29.71
C SER A 389 -34.20 -8.91 30.75
N SER A 390 -34.08 -8.43 31.99
CA SER A 390 -35.03 -8.72 33.05
C SER A 390 -36.29 -7.85 33.03
N THR A 391 -36.27 -6.76 32.21
CA THR A 391 -37.34 -5.74 32.25
C THR A 391 -37.89 -5.40 30.85
N LEU A 392 -37.10 -5.69 29.79
CA LEU A 392 -37.50 -5.49 28.41
C LEU A 392 -37.67 -6.83 27.71
N GLU A 393 -38.41 -6.85 26.61
CA GLU A 393 -38.55 -8.04 25.76
C GLU A 393 -37.19 -8.58 25.31
N GLU A 394 -36.95 -9.88 25.48
CA GLU A 394 -35.79 -10.56 24.93
C GLU A 394 -35.89 -10.62 23.42
N ARG A 395 -34.75 -10.49 22.73
CA ARG A 395 -34.68 -10.54 21.27
C ARG A 395 -33.57 -11.48 20.79
N THR A 396 -33.93 -12.27 19.78
CA THR A 396 -32.94 -12.94 18.96
C THR A 396 -33.06 -12.34 17.56
N VAL A 397 -31.97 -11.86 17.00
CA VAL A 397 -31.95 -11.24 15.68
C VAL A 397 -30.87 -11.90 14.85
N ASN A 398 -31.28 -12.55 13.77
CA ASN A 398 -30.39 -13.17 12.82
C ASN A 398 -30.39 -12.35 11.54
N THR A 399 -29.22 -11.88 11.11
CA THR A 399 -29.10 -11.21 9.82
C THR A 399 -28.11 -11.97 8.95
N SER A 400 -28.42 -12.08 7.69
CA SER A 400 -27.51 -12.58 6.68
C SER A 400 -27.44 -11.63 5.50
N SER A 401 -26.28 -11.39 4.97
CA SER A 401 -26.09 -10.61 3.75
C SER A 401 -25.07 -11.27 2.82
N SER A 402 -25.34 -11.20 1.53
CA SER A 402 -24.47 -11.69 0.47
C SER A 402 -24.27 -10.62 -0.57
N GLN A 403 -23.01 -10.33 -0.90
CA GLN A 403 -22.66 -9.43 -2.00
C GLN A 403 -21.77 -10.16 -3.00
N SER A 404 -22.19 -10.18 -4.26
CA SER A 404 -21.41 -10.69 -5.39
C SER A 404 -21.12 -9.57 -6.37
N SER A 405 -19.85 -9.29 -6.59
CA SER A 405 -19.37 -8.22 -7.46
C SER A 405 -18.54 -8.78 -8.61
N ARG A 406 -18.75 -8.30 -9.84
CA ARG A 406 -17.94 -8.63 -11.02
C ARG A 406 -17.58 -7.35 -11.75
N MET A 407 -16.36 -7.27 -12.26
CA MET A 407 -15.90 -6.13 -13.04
C MET A 407 -15.00 -6.59 -14.18
N TRP A 408 -15.20 -5.98 -15.35
CA TRP A 408 -14.29 -6.00 -16.48
C TRP A 408 -13.82 -4.59 -16.77
N ALA A 409 -12.54 -4.42 -16.97
CA ALA A 409 -11.99 -3.12 -17.34
C ALA A 409 -10.85 -3.29 -18.33
N TRP A 410 -10.71 -2.31 -19.24
CA TRP A 410 -9.56 -2.19 -20.12
C TRP A 410 -9.11 -0.73 -20.18
N LYS A 411 -7.82 -0.56 -20.44
CA LYS A 411 -7.17 0.74 -20.61
C LYS A 411 -6.16 0.66 -21.73
N ALA A 412 -6.17 1.66 -22.61
CA ALA A 412 -5.18 1.84 -23.66
C ALA A 412 -4.61 3.26 -23.54
N ALA A 413 -3.29 3.38 -23.53
CA ALA A 413 -2.60 4.66 -23.48
C ALA A 413 -1.42 4.69 -24.45
N ALA A 414 -1.21 5.84 -25.07
CA ALA A 414 -0.07 6.11 -25.94
C ALA A 414 0.66 7.37 -25.45
N THR A 415 1.97 7.28 -25.35
CA THR A 415 2.84 8.36 -24.85
C THR A 415 3.97 8.60 -25.85
N ARG A 416 4.29 9.87 -26.11
CA ARG A 416 5.35 10.26 -27.03
C ARG A 416 6.04 11.53 -26.55
N ALA A 417 7.38 11.55 -26.67
CA ALA A 417 8.13 12.79 -26.54
C ALA A 417 7.78 13.74 -27.70
N LEU A 418 7.36 14.96 -27.40
CA LEU A 418 6.98 15.99 -28.36
C LEU A 418 7.58 17.34 -27.89
N TRP A 419 8.41 17.97 -28.77
CA TRP A 419 9.18 19.17 -28.44
C TRP A 419 10.03 18.97 -27.17
N LYS A 420 9.91 19.87 -26.20
CA LYS A 420 10.58 19.81 -24.88
C LYS A 420 9.71 19.15 -23.81
N GLY A 421 8.71 18.36 -24.22
CA GLY A 421 7.72 17.76 -23.34
C GLY A 421 7.31 16.35 -23.75
N GLU A 422 6.27 15.89 -23.11
CA GLU A 422 5.67 14.58 -23.32
C GLU A 422 4.16 14.71 -23.51
N LEU A 423 3.67 14.16 -24.62
CA LEU A 423 2.25 14.02 -24.92
C LEU A 423 1.79 12.63 -24.56
N SER A 424 0.72 12.50 -23.77
CA SER A 424 0.05 11.22 -23.51
C SER A 424 -1.45 11.36 -23.70
N PHE A 425 -2.06 10.35 -24.33
CA PHE A 425 -3.50 10.24 -24.46
C PHE A 425 -3.93 8.78 -24.34
N GLY A 426 -5.20 8.56 -24.07
CA GLY A 426 -5.71 7.21 -23.93
C GLY A 426 -7.22 7.15 -23.64
N ALA A 427 -7.69 5.91 -23.59
CA ALA A 427 -9.07 5.59 -23.23
C ALA A 427 -9.11 4.46 -22.21
N GLU A 428 -10.15 4.45 -21.41
CA GLU A 428 -10.42 3.45 -20.39
C GLU A 428 -11.92 3.16 -20.33
N GLN A 429 -12.29 1.89 -20.14
CA GLN A 429 -13.66 1.50 -19.87
C GLN A 429 -13.68 0.49 -18.74
N SER A 430 -14.64 0.62 -17.84
CA SER A 430 -14.99 -0.38 -16.84
C SER A 430 -16.47 -0.68 -16.86
N HIS A 431 -16.80 -1.97 -16.71
CA HIS A 431 -18.14 -2.47 -16.55
C HIS A 431 -18.23 -3.28 -15.26
N SER A 432 -19.12 -2.89 -14.37
CA SER A 432 -19.32 -3.53 -13.07
C SER A 432 -20.74 -4.03 -12.91
N HIS A 433 -20.89 -5.11 -12.16
CA HIS A 433 -22.15 -5.73 -11.81
C HIS A 433 -22.09 -6.17 -10.35
N VAL A 434 -22.99 -5.66 -9.53
CA VAL A 434 -23.08 -5.98 -8.11
C VAL A 434 -24.48 -6.49 -7.81
N ASN A 435 -24.59 -7.65 -7.19
CA ASN A 435 -25.80 -8.15 -6.56
C ASN A 435 -25.57 -8.14 -5.05
N ALA A 436 -26.47 -7.58 -4.29
CA ALA A 436 -26.44 -7.52 -2.84
C ALA A 436 -27.82 -7.89 -2.29
N GLU A 437 -27.84 -8.86 -1.39
CA GLU A 437 -29.05 -9.36 -0.74
C GLU A 437 -28.86 -9.27 0.77
N SER A 438 -29.92 -8.96 1.51
CA SER A 438 -29.93 -8.98 2.97
C SER A 438 -31.27 -9.53 3.45
N HIS A 439 -31.22 -10.40 4.45
CA HIS A 439 -32.37 -11.09 5.00
C HIS A 439 -32.35 -11.10 6.53
N ASN A 440 -33.51 -10.83 7.15
CA ASN A 440 -33.74 -10.93 8.58
C ASN A 440 -35.03 -11.72 8.85
N PRO A 441 -34.92 -12.99 9.23
CA PRO A 441 -36.09 -13.87 9.46
C PRO A 441 -37.10 -13.34 10.49
N GLU A 442 -36.63 -12.61 11.49
CA GLU A 442 -37.47 -12.09 12.57
C GLU A 442 -38.17 -10.79 12.20
N GLY A 443 -37.83 -10.16 11.06
CA GLY A 443 -38.48 -8.96 10.55
C GLY A 443 -38.23 -7.67 11.33
N TYR A 444 -37.14 -7.58 12.12
CA TYR A 444 -36.74 -6.34 12.77
C TYR A 444 -36.18 -5.28 11.81
N ILE A 445 -35.65 -5.74 10.67
CA ILE A 445 -35.25 -4.92 9.53
C ILE A 445 -35.82 -5.52 8.27
N ASP A 446 -36.08 -4.66 7.29
CA ASP A 446 -36.67 -5.09 6.01
C ASP A 446 -35.65 -5.87 5.18
N ASP A 447 -36.08 -6.95 4.53
CA ASP A 447 -35.28 -7.68 3.55
C ASP A 447 -34.98 -6.80 2.33
N SER A 448 -33.86 -7.03 1.68
CA SER A 448 -33.51 -6.30 0.47
C SER A 448 -32.82 -7.17 -0.57
N GLU A 449 -33.12 -6.89 -1.83
CA GLU A 449 -32.45 -7.39 -3.01
C GLU A 449 -32.10 -6.21 -3.90
N ASN A 450 -30.80 -5.94 -4.03
CA ASN A 450 -30.29 -4.83 -4.83
C ASN A 450 -29.35 -5.34 -5.93
N LYS A 451 -29.52 -4.79 -7.13
CA LYS A 451 -28.64 -5.06 -8.26
C LYS A 451 -28.18 -3.74 -8.86
N MET A 452 -26.89 -3.57 -9.01
CA MET A 452 -26.28 -2.39 -9.59
C MET A 452 -25.43 -2.76 -10.81
N LYS A 453 -25.62 -2.03 -11.91
CA LYS A 453 -24.84 -2.17 -13.14
C LYS A 453 -24.17 -0.84 -13.43
N GLY A 454 -22.85 -0.82 -13.40
CA GLY A 454 -22.04 0.36 -13.71
C GLY A 454 -21.34 0.23 -15.05
N ASN A 455 -21.32 1.31 -15.83
CA ASN A 455 -20.46 1.43 -17.01
C ASN A 455 -19.81 2.81 -16.97
N ASN A 456 -18.47 2.84 -17.03
CA ASN A 456 -17.69 4.08 -17.08
C ASN A 456 -16.80 4.04 -18.32
N ILE A 457 -16.94 5.02 -19.20
CA ILE A 457 -16.10 5.23 -20.38
C ILE A 457 -15.37 6.55 -20.20
N ALA A 458 -14.07 6.54 -20.35
CA ALA A 458 -13.23 7.70 -20.16
C ALA A 458 -12.21 7.88 -21.28
N GLY A 459 -11.94 9.14 -21.63
CA GLY A 459 -10.84 9.53 -22.49
C GLY A 459 -10.01 10.61 -21.82
N PHE A 460 -8.68 10.60 -22.04
CA PHE A 460 -7.79 11.61 -21.46
C PHE A 460 -6.73 12.07 -22.45
N LEU A 461 -6.28 13.31 -22.22
CA LEU A 461 -5.16 13.94 -22.91
C LEU A 461 -4.32 14.69 -21.89
N THR A 462 -3.00 14.53 -21.92
CA THR A 462 -2.07 15.24 -21.04
C THR A 462 -0.86 15.71 -21.85
N TYR A 463 -0.36 16.90 -21.51
CA TYR A 463 0.88 17.41 -22.05
C TYR A 463 1.71 18.04 -20.95
N GLY A 464 2.95 17.60 -20.78
CA GLY A 464 3.92 18.11 -19.81
C GLY A 464 5.15 18.67 -20.50
N LEU A 465 5.65 19.82 -20.02
CA LEU A 465 6.81 20.56 -20.54
C LEU A 465 7.92 20.63 -19.50
N ASN A 466 9.18 20.51 -19.97
CA ASN A 466 10.37 20.77 -19.17
C ASN A 466 11.23 21.85 -19.86
N LEU A 467 11.34 23.00 -19.22
CA LEU A 467 12.01 24.20 -19.73
C LEU A 467 13.13 24.62 -18.80
N GLY A 468 14.21 23.83 -18.73
CA GLY A 468 15.33 24.07 -17.82
C GLY A 468 14.94 23.94 -16.36
N ASN A 469 14.89 25.05 -15.64
CA ASN A 469 14.47 25.07 -14.23
C ASN A 469 12.94 25.03 -14.05
N TRP A 470 12.16 25.25 -15.10
CA TRP A 470 10.72 25.28 -15.07
C TRP A 470 10.13 23.96 -15.59
N MET A 471 9.05 23.54 -14.99
CA MET A 471 8.18 22.50 -15.50
C MET A 471 6.73 23.01 -15.47
N ALA A 472 5.95 22.66 -16.48
CA ALA A 472 4.53 22.97 -16.52
C ALA A 472 3.79 21.84 -17.24
N GLY A 473 2.52 21.65 -16.94
CA GLY A 473 1.71 20.71 -17.66
C GLY A 473 0.24 20.91 -17.40
N ALA A 474 -0.55 20.40 -18.34
CA ALA A 474 -2.00 20.39 -18.24
C ALA A 474 -2.54 19.09 -18.80
N GLY A 475 -3.72 18.73 -18.32
CA GLY A 475 -4.45 17.56 -18.79
C GLY A 475 -5.95 17.75 -18.65
N ILE A 476 -6.67 16.99 -19.42
CA ILE A 476 -8.13 16.92 -19.36
C ILE A 476 -8.57 15.46 -19.46
N ARG A 477 -9.50 15.08 -18.63
CA ARG A 477 -10.16 13.78 -18.69
C ARG A 477 -11.67 13.99 -18.79
N TYR A 478 -12.28 13.30 -19.74
CA TYR A 478 -13.73 13.19 -19.83
C TYR A 478 -14.16 11.83 -19.34
N GLU A 479 -15.21 11.77 -18.53
CA GLU A 479 -15.84 10.52 -18.09
C GLU A 479 -17.36 10.55 -18.35
N HIS A 480 -17.84 9.51 -19.03
CA HIS A 480 -19.25 9.19 -19.14
C HIS A 480 -19.55 7.98 -18.26
N VAL A 481 -20.37 8.17 -17.24
CA VAL A 481 -20.72 7.15 -16.25
C VAL A 481 -22.20 6.92 -16.25
N LYS A 482 -22.60 5.65 -16.44
CA LYS A 482 -23.99 5.21 -16.30
C LYS A 482 -24.06 4.16 -15.19
N SER A 483 -24.98 4.35 -14.26
CA SER A 483 -25.25 3.44 -13.14
C SER A 483 -26.75 3.14 -13.09
N ASP A 484 -27.12 1.90 -13.38
CA ASP A 484 -28.50 1.41 -13.26
C ASP A 484 -28.67 0.68 -11.93
N PHE A 485 -29.63 1.10 -11.13
CA PHE A 485 -30.00 0.50 -9.86
C PHE A 485 -31.34 -0.25 -9.99
N TYR A 486 -31.42 -1.43 -9.40
CA TYR A 486 -32.59 -2.26 -9.33
C TYR A 486 -32.84 -2.66 -7.88
N SER A 487 -34.10 -2.59 -7.44
CA SER A 487 -34.58 -3.12 -6.16
C SER A 487 -35.60 -4.21 -6.45
N PHE A 488 -35.44 -5.40 -5.87
CA PHE A 488 -36.27 -6.57 -6.16
C PHE A 488 -36.47 -6.80 -7.67
N SER A 489 -35.36 -6.75 -8.41
CA SER A 489 -35.33 -6.90 -9.88
C SER A 489 -36.06 -5.83 -10.70
N VAL A 490 -36.68 -4.81 -10.07
CA VAL A 490 -37.33 -3.67 -10.73
C VAL A 490 -36.34 -2.51 -10.83
N ARG A 491 -36.17 -1.96 -12.05
CA ARG A 491 -35.27 -0.81 -12.23
C ARG A 491 -35.84 0.43 -11.56
N ASP A 492 -35.11 0.98 -10.62
CA ASP A 492 -35.43 2.26 -9.99
C ASP A 492 -34.83 3.40 -10.84
N LYS A 493 -35.72 4.19 -11.44
CA LYS A 493 -35.35 5.31 -12.32
C LYS A 493 -34.86 6.54 -11.53
N GLU A 494 -35.31 6.71 -10.29
CA GLU A 494 -34.95 7.85 -9.45
C GLU A 494 -33.54 7.69 -8.85
N VAL A 495 -33.13 6.44 -8.61
CA VAL A 495 -31.79 6.10 -8.10
C VAL A 495 -30.79 5.88 -9.22
N SER A 496 -31.24 5.43 -10.41
CA SER A 496 -30.35 5.25 -11.57
C SER A 496 -29.78 6.59 -12.05
N ARG A 497 -28.50 6.65 -12.40
CA ARG A 497 -27.76 7.88 -12.69
C ARG A 497 -26.99 7.80 -13.99
N GLU A 498 -26.81 8.97 -14.62
CA GLU A 498 -25.94 9.17 -15.77
C GLU A 498 -25.20 10.50 -15.61
N TYR A 499 -23.88 10.50 -15.74
CA TYR A 499 -23.02 11.66 -15.56
C TYR A 499 -22.10 11.84 -16.76
N ASN A 500 -21.85 13.10 -17.12
CA ASN A 500 -20.94 13.50 -18.17
C ASN A 500 -20.05 14.62 -17.62
N ASP A 501 -18.82 14.29 -17.24
CA ASP A 501 -17.96 15.21 -16.51
C ASP A 501 -16.61 15.41 -17.17
N LEU A 502 -16.11 16.64 -17.07
CA LEU A 502 -14.74 17.02 -17.44
C LEU A 502 -13.91 17.25 -16.17
N PHE A 503 -12.73 16.66 -16.14
CA PHE A 503 -11.77 16.75 -15.04
C PHE A 503 -10.45 17.34 -15.52
N PRO A 504 -10.33 18.68 -15.56
CA PRO A 504 -9.09 19.36 -15.88
C PRO A 504 -8.10 19.29 -14.71
N ASN A 505 -6.81 19.28 -15.05
CA ASN A 505 -5.71 19.48 -14.12
C ASN A 505 -4.59 20.32 -14.77
N ALA A 506 -3.86 21.05 -13.96
CA ALA A 506 -2.68 21.81 -14.41
C ALA A 506 -1.68 21.93 -13.26
N TYR A 507 -0.40 22.06 -13.61
CA TYR A 507 0.65 22.38 -12.66
C TYR A 507 1.72 23.27 -13.28
N VAL A 508 2.38 24.06 -12.42
CA VAL A 508 3.59 24.79 -12.74
C VAL A 508 4.58 24.62 -11.60
N GLY A 509 5.83 24.37 -11.93
CA GLY A 509 6.88 24.17 -10.94
C GLY A 509 8.20 24.79 -11.38
N TRP A 510 9.04 25.10 -10.39
CA TRP A 510 10.35 25.67 -10.58
C TRP A 510 11.36 24.99 -9.64
N ASN A 511 12.49 24.56 -10.20
CA ASN A 511 13.58 23.90 -9.49
C ASN A 511 14.91 24.60 -9.78
N LYS A 512 15.60 25.09 -8.75
CA LYS A 512 16.94 25.70 -8.89
C LYS A 512 17.76 25.51 -7.63
N GLY A 513 18.87 24.79 -7.76
CA GLY A 513 19.73 24.47 -6.62
C GLY A 513 18.98 23.64 -5.57
N ASP A 514 18.95 24.14 -4.33
CA ASP A 514 18.25 23.50 -3.20
C ASP A 514 16.74 23.85 -3.12
N TRP A 515 16.25 24.73 -3.98
CA TRP A 515 14.87 25.18 -3.99
C TRP A 515 14.04 24.43 -5.02
N ALA A 516 12.85 24.02 -4.63
CA ALA A 516 11.81 23.55 -5.55
C ALA A 516 10.45 24.08 -5.08
N ILE A 517 9.67 24.65 -6.00
CA ILE A 517 8.35 25.21 -5.73
C ILE A 517 7.40 24.69 -6.81
N GLN A 518 6.20 24.31 -6.43
CA GLN A 518 5.15 23.88 -7.37
C GLN A 518 3.78 24.35 -6.89
N MET A 519 2.95 24.72 -7.85
CA MET A 519 1.52 24.94 -7.67
C MET A 519 0.76 24.00 -8.62
N ALA A 520 -0.29 23.37 -8.13
CA ALA A 520 -1.13 22.47 -8.91
C ALA A 520 -2.61 22.75 -8.64
N TYR A 521 -3.42 22.55 -9.68
CA TYR A 521 -4.89 22.52 -9.60
C TYR A 521 -5.39 21.22 -10.17
N SER A 522 -6.42 20.64 -9.56
CA SER A 522 -7.15 19.49 -10.11
C SER A 522 -8.63 19.52 -9.75
N LYS A 523 -9.50 19.20 -10.72
CA LYS A 523 -10.89 18.80 -10.46
C LYS A 523 -10.94 17.28 -10.36
N LYS A 524 -11.58 16.75 -9.33
CA LYS A 524 -11.72 15.32 -9.04
C LYS A 524 -13.14 14.97 -8.64
N THR A 525 -13.46 13.68 -8.59
CA THR A 525 -14.73 13.19 -8.07
C THR A 525 -14.51 12.16 -6.98
N ASN A 526 -15.42 12.11 -6.00
CA ASN A 526 -15.53 11.01 -5.05
C ASN A 526 -16.92 10.38 -5.22
N ARG A 527 -16.97 9.21 -5.87
CA ARG A 527 -18.21 8.47 -6.08
C ARG A 527 -18.53 7.63 -4.85
N PRO A 528 -19.82 7.53 -4.45
CA PRO A 528 -20.19 6.66 -3.35
C PRO A 528 -19.81 5.21 -3.64
N SER A 529 -19.35 4.50 -2.62
CA SER A 529 -19.15 3.05 -2.70
C SER A 529 -20.48 2.32 -2.83
N TYR A 530 -20.47 1.10 -3.32
CA TYR A 530 -21.69 0.31 -3.41
C TYR A 530 -22.31 0.00 -2.04
N SER A 531 -21.49 -0.11 -1.00
CA SER A 531 -21.95 -0.24 0.38
C SER A 531 -22.66 1.02 0.90
N GLN A 532 -22.21 2.22 0.51
CA GLN A 532 -22.88 3.48 0.82
C GLN A 532 -24.22 3.64 0.08
N LEU A 533 -24.33 3.02 -1.12
CA LEU A 533 -25.56 3.02 -1.92
C LEU A 533 -26.57 1.93 -1.53
N ARG A 534 -26.28 1.09 -0.54
CA ARG A 534 -27.19 0.03 -0.09
C ARG A 534 -28.52 0.62 0.39
N SER A 535 -29.63 -0.06 0.10
CA SER A 535 -30.96 0.34 0.58
C SER A 535 -31.34 -0.32 1.90
N TYR A 536 -30.70 -1.43 2.26
CA TYR A 536 -31.02 -2.16 3.47
C TYR A 536 -30.46 -1.49 4.71
N GLN A 537 -31.14 -1.74 5.82
CA GLN A 537 -30.74 -1.32 7.14
C GLN A 537 -29.91 -2.43 7.79
N GLN A 538 -28.97 -2.04 8.62
CA GLN A 538 -28.21 -2.91 9.50
C GLN A 538 -28.74 -2.72 10.92
N TYR A 539 -29.01 -3.83 11.57
CA TYR A 539 -29.36 -3.88 12.99
C TYR A 539 -28.09 -4.12 13.81
N ASP A 540 -27.66 -3.13 14.59
CA ASP A 540 -26.53 -3.32 15.50
C ASP A 540 -27.03 -3.78 16.87
N ASN A 541 -28.12 -3.22 17.33
CA ASN A 541 -28.87 -3.54 18.54
C ASN A 541 -30.21 -2.81 18.53
N ARG A 542 -31.09 -3.08 19.50
CA ARG A 542 -32.40 -2.42 19.62
C ARG A 542 -32.37 -0.89 19.73
N PHE A 543 -31.22 -0.30 20.01
CA PHE A 543 -31.04 1.15 20.21
C PHE A 543 -30.30 1.82 19.03
N THR A 544 -29.78 1.04 18.06
CA THR A 544 -28.93 1.56 16.98
C THR A 544 -29.16 0.83 15.67
N TYR A 545 -29.44 1.61 14.63
CA TYR A 545 -29.59 1.15 13.25
C TYR A 545 -28.71 1.97 12.33
N GLU A 546 -28.20 1.34 11.27
CA GLU A 546 -27.43 1.99 10.22
C GLU A 546 -28.01 1.75 8.85
N SER A 547 -27.80 2.68 7.90
CA SER A 547 -28.19 2.48 6.51
C SER A 547 -27.21 3.13 5.53
N GLY A 548 -27.18 2.62 4.32
CA GLY A 548 -26.70 3.37 3.19
C GLY A 548 -27.71 4.41 2.73
N SER A 549 -27.47 5.00 1.56
CA SER A 549 -28.41 5.91 0.90
C SER A 549 -28.27 5.77 -0.63
N PRO A 550 -29.21 5.11 -1.30
CA PRO A 550 -29.17 4.95 -2.75
C PRO A 550 -29.18 6.29 -3.52
N ASN A 551 -29.66 7.36 -2.87
CA ASN A 551 -29.78 8.69 -3.45
C ASN A 551 -28.49 9.53 -3.43
N LEU A 552 -27.39 9.01 -2.91
CA LEU A 552 -26.12 9.72 -2.88
C LEU A 552 -25.64 10.13 -4.28
N GLN A 553 -25.18 11.37 -4.37
CA GLN A 553 -24.54 11.94 -5.56
C GLN A 553 -23.02 11.88 -5.39
N PRO A 554 -22.26 11.78 -6.49
CA PRO A 554 -20.81 11.94 -6.44
C PRO A 554 -20.42 13.32 -5.95
N ALA A 555 -19.50 13.39 -4.99
CA ALA A 555 -18.91 14.65 -4.58
C ALA A 555 -17.86 15.11 -5.61
N ILE A 556 -17.81 16.41 -5.88
CA ILE A 556 -16.84 17.02 -6.81
C ILE A 556 -15.88 17.88 -6.01
N ASN A 557 -14.59 17.60 -6.13
CA ASN A 557 -13.50 18.30 -5.46
C ASN A 557 -12.77 19.23 -6.42
N HIS A 558 -12.61 20.49 -6.03
CA HIS A 558 -11.68 21.45 -6.62
C HIS A 558 -10.51 21.63 -5.66
N GLU A 559 -9.34 21.17 -6.07
CA GLU A 559 -8.15 21.15 -5.23
C GLU A 559 -7.08 22.11 -5.78
N VAL A 560 -6.54 22.96 -4.91
CA VAL A 560 -5.36 23.77 -5.16
C VAL A 560 -4.29 23.37 -4.17
N GLU A 561 -3.12 23.01 -4.67
CA GLU A 561 -1.98 22.60 -3.85
C GLU A 561 -0.77 23.48 -4.16
N PHE A 562 -0.12 23.98 -3.11
CA PHE A 562 1.17 24.66 -3.17
C PHE A 562 2.20 23.84 -2.39
N MET A 563 3.35 23.58 -3.00
CA MET A 563 4.48 22.89 -2.38
C MET A 563 5.75 23.72 -2.52
N ALA A 564 6.51 23.83 -1.44
CA ALA A 564 7.83 24.42 -1.44
C ALA A 564 8.82 23.52 -0.69
N MET A 565 9.97 23.29 -1.27
CA MET A 565 11.07 22.52 -0.68
C MET A 565 12.33 23.37 -0.64
N TRP A 566 13.01 23.38 0.49
CA TRP A 566 14.33 23.95 0.64
C TRP A 566 15.21 23.01 1.44
N LYS A 567 16.22 22.43 0.79
CA LYS A 567 17.10 21.43 1.40
C LYS A 567 16.30 20.29 2.04
N TRP A 568 16.25 20.25 3.37
CA TRP A 568 15.58 19.23 4.18
C TRP A 568 14.23 19.71 4.77
N ILE A 569 13.74 20.89 4.37
CA ILE A 569 12.47 21.46 4.79
C ILE A 569 11.48 21.33 3.64
N ASN A 570 10.29 20.82 3.93
CA ASN A 570 9.16 20.73 2.98
C ASN A 570 7.93 21.40 3.60
N LEU A 571 7.35 22.33 2.88
CA LEU A 571 6.08 22.99 3.19
C LEU A 571 5.05 22.62 2.14
N SER A 572 3.84 22.24 2.54
CA SER A 572 2.68 22.12 1.66
C SER A 572 1.48 22.86 2.22
N LEU A 573 0.69 23.44 1.31
CA LEU A 573 -0.58 24.11 1.54
C LEU A 573 -1.59 23.48 0.59
N ASP A 574 -2.68 22.96 1.12
CA ASP A 574 -3.74 22.29 0.36
C ASP A 574 -5.07 22.97 0.67
N TYR A 575 -5.76 23.47 -0.36
CA TYR A 575 -7.13 23.96 -0.22
C TYR A 575 -8.05 23.13 -1.11
N THR A 576 -9.13 22.62 -0.52
CA THR A 576 -10.14 21.81 -1.22
C THR A 576 -11.53 22.41 -1.01
N TYR A 577 -12.24 22.67 -2.12
CA TYR A 577 -13.66 22.95 -2.13
C TYR A 577 -14.39 21.71 -2.68
N THR A 578 -15.31 21.14 -1.90
CA THR A 578 -16.09 19.96 -2.27
C THR A 578 -17.55 20.31 -2.37
N SER A 579 -18.18 20.18 -3.54
CA SER A 579 -19.63 20.20 -3.70
C SER A 579 -20.22 18.80 -3.52
N ASP A 580 -21.48 18.73 -3.14
CA ASP A 580 -22.20 17.49 -2.88
C ASP A 580 -21.45 16.54 -1.92
N TYR A 581 -20.81 17.13 -0.89
CA TYR A 581 -20.01 16.37 0.06
C TYR A 581 -20.84 15.29 0.78
N MET A 582 -20.38 14.05 0.74
CA MET A 582 -21.03 12.93 1.42
C MET A 582 -20.62 12.89 2.88
N ILE A 583 -21.60 12.96 3.78
CA ILE A 583 -21.39 12.98 5.22
C ILE A 583 -22.25 11.93 5.93
N TRP A 584 -21.73 11.37 7.00
CA TRP A 584 -22.45 10.46 7.89
C TRP A 584 -23.29 11.29 8.87
N MET A 585 -24.59 11.04 8.93
CA MET A 585 -25.55 11.81 9.73
C MET A 585 -26.22 10.91 10.76
N TYR A 586 -26.80 11.54 11.78
CA TYR A 586 -27.46 10.87 12.90
C TYR A 586 -28.84 11.46 13.16
N ASP A 587 -29.83 10.59 13.34
CA ASP A 587 -31.22 10.97 13.66
C ASP A 587 -31.89 9.89 14.52
N ILE A 588 -33.17 10.01 14.78
CA ILE A 588 -34.01 9.03 15.47
C ILE A 588 -34.67 8.12 14.45
N TYR A 589 -34.63 6.81 14.70
CA TYR A 589 -35.14 5.78 13.78
C TYR A 589 -36.67 5.71 13.84
N LYS A 590 -37.38 6.01 12.74
CA LYS A 590 -38.84 5.83 12.58
C LYS A 590 -39.65 6.24 13.84
N GLN A 591 -39.33 7.31 14.53
CA GLN A 591 -39.94 7.76 15.79
C GLN A 591 -39.79 6.77 16.97
N GLN A 592 -38.97 5.76 16.84
CA GLN A 592 -38.64 4.81 17.91
C GLN A 592 -37.51 5.36 18.77
N ALA A 593 -37.38 4.84 20.00
CA ALA A 593 -36.30 5.22 20.92
C ALA A 593 -34.96 4.53 20.55
N ALA A 594 -34.55 4.70 19.30
CA ALA A 594 -33.32 4.17 18.72
C ALA A 594 -32.65 5.23 17.83
N SER A 595 -31.33 5.27 17.85
CA SER A 595 -30.54 6.12 16.96
C SER A 595 -30.46 5.51 15.55
N TYR A 596 -30.36 6.36 14.56
CA TYR A 596 -30.26 6.00 13.16
C TYR A 596 -29.11 6.77 12.52
N SER A 597 -28.17 6.07 11.93
CA SER A 597 -27.07 6.67 11.23
C SER A 597 -27.13 6.34 9.75
N TYR A 598 -26.89 7.34 8.89
CA TYR A 598 -27.02 7.21 7.44
C TYR A 598 -26.16 8.20 6.66
N TRP A 599 -25.90 7.90 5.39
CA TRP A 599 -25.18 8.79 4.49
C TRP A 599 -26.09 9.81 3.83
N ARG A 600 -25.59 11.04 3.68
CA ARG A 600 -26.30 12.13 3.00
C ARG A 600 -25.31 13.05 2.27
N ASN A 601 -25.74 13.66 1.14
CA ASN A 601 -25.01 14.79 0.58
C ASN A 601 -25.38 16.09 1.29
N ILE A 602 -24.39 16.97 1.47
CA ILE A 602 -24.57 18.36 1.87
C ILE A 602 -24.03 19.26 0.75
N ASP A 603 -24.52 20.51 0.66
CA ASP A 603 -24.23 21.42 -0.45
C ASP A 603 -22.74 21.54 -0.74
N HIS A 604 -21.94 21.86 0.27
CA HIS A 604 -20.48 21.96 0.13
C HIS A 604 -19.75 21.87 1.47
N LYS A 605 -18.48 21.54 1.37
CA LYS A 605 -17.48 21.59 2.44
C LYS A 605 -16.19 22.17 1.90
N GLN A 606 -15.50 22.98 2.71
CA GLN A 606 -14.15 23.45 2.40
C GLN A 606 -13.16 22.88 3.41
N ASN A 607 -11.92 22.68 2.98
CA ASN A 607 -10.85 22.20 3.83
C ASN A 607 -9.54 22.93 3.54
N LEU A 608 -8.80 23.31 4.57
CA LEU A 608 -7.46 23.89 4.49
C LEU A 608 -6.48 23.02 5.25
N GLY A 609 -5.49 22.49 4.54
CA GLY A 609 -4.39 21.73 5.10
C GLY A 609 -3.07 22.48 4.99
N VAL A 610 -2.24 22.42 6.04
CA VAL A 610 -0.86 22.92 6.03
C VAL A 610 0.02 21.86 6.64
N SER A 611 1.15 21.54 6.01
CA SER A 611 2.10 20.56 6.54
C SER A 611 3.53 21.06 6.37
N LEU A 612 4.29 21.01 7.48
CA LEU A 612 5.71 21.31 7.52
C LEU A 612 6.46 20.05 7.96
N VAL A 613 7.38 19.58 7.12
CA VAL A 613 8.24 18.43 7.39
C VAL A 613 9.70 18.84 7.37
N MET A 614 10.42 18.52 8.43
CA MET A 614 11.85 18.81 8.58
C MET A 614 12.61 17.52 8.87
N GLN A 615 13.67 17.25 8.08
CA GLN A 615 14.47 16.01 8.15
C GLN A 615 15.98 16.31 8.10
N PRO A 616 16.55 17.05 9.08
CA PRO A 616 17.98 17.28 9.13
C PRO A 616 18.76 16.01 9.46
N LYS A 617 20.08 16.02 9.19
CA LYS A 617 20.99 14.93 9.54
C LYS A 617 22.14 15.46 10.36
N PHE A 618 22.38 14.85 11.53
CA PHE A 618 23.46 15.18 12.44
C PHE A 618 24.31 13.92 12.70
N GLY A 619 25.03 13.46 11.66
CA GLY A 619 25.81 12.22 11.73
C GLY A 619 24.94 11.01 12.01
N PHE A 620 25.16 10.35 13.15
CA PHE A 620 24.39 9.18 13.57
C PHE A 620 22.93 9.50 14.00
N TYR A 621 22.65 10.76 14.33
CA TYR A 621 21.31 11.21 14.73
C TYR A 621 20.57 11.85 13.57
N GLN A 622 19.38 11.34 13.26
CA GLN A 622 18.57 11.74 12.10
C GLN A 622 17.11 11.94 12.51
N PRO A 623 16.79 13.11 13.07
CA PRO A 623 15.42 13.42 13.45
C PRO A 623 14.53 13.72 12.24
N GLN A 624 13.23 13.43 12.40
CA GLN A 624 12.17 13.92 11.51
C GLN A 624 11.10 14.59 12.37
N LEU A 625 10.81 15.85 12.08
CA LEU A 625 9.70 16.59 12.67
C LEU A 625 8.62 16.82 11.62
N ILE A 626 7.39 16.47 11.96
CA ILE A 626 6.19 16.74 11.17
C ILE A 626 5.27 17.62 12.02
N LEU A 627 4.91 18.78 11.49
CA LEU A 627 3.86 19.64 12.03
C LEU A 627 2.77 19.75 10.96
N ALA A 628 1.52 19.44 11.33
CA ALA A 628 0.41 19.56 10.40
C ALA A 628 -0.77 20.27 11.06
N TYR A 629 -1.46 21.04 10.25
CA TYR A 629 -2.70 21.74 10.54
C TYR A 629 -3.72 21.34 9.49
N ASP A 630 -4.92 20.95 9.90
CA ASP A 630 -6.05 20.65 9.02
C ASP A 630 -7.33 21.25 9.61
N GLN A 631 -8.07 21.99 8.80
CA GLN A 631 -9.31 22.61 9.22
C GLN A 631 -10.39 22.45 8.16
N GLN A 632 -11.50 21.85 8.56
CA GLN A 632 -12.74 21.88 7.80
C GLN A 632 -13.52 23.18 8.08
N PHE A 633 -14.14 23.73 7.04
CA PHE A 633 -15.09 24.82 7.12
C PHE A 633 -16.46 24.26 6.75
N PHE A 634 -17.20 23.83 7.79
CA PHE A 634 -18.51 23.21 7.67
C PHE A 634 -19.45 23.81 8.72
N ASP A 635 -20.55 24.43 8.32
CA ASP A 635 -21.56 24.91 9.25
C ASP A 635 -22.63 23.83 9.48
N ALA A 636 -22.34 22.90 10.37
CA ALA A 636 -23.20 21.77 10.69
C ALA A 636 -24.53 22.19 11.31
N ARG A 637 -24.65 23.41 11.85
CA ARG A 637 -25.93 23.95 12.42
C ARG A 637 -27.05 23.99 11.39
N ARG A 638 -26.72 24.10 10.10
CA ARG A 638 -27.71 23.99 9.00
C ARG A 638 -28.35 22.59 8.87
N TYR A 639 -27.81 21.62 9.58
CA TYR A 639 -28.19 20.22 9.54
C TYR A 639 -28.48 19.69 10.94
N ASP A 640 -29.08 20.55 11.78
CA ASP A 640 -29.54 20.25 13.15
C ASP A 640 -28.43 19.92 14.17
N TYR A 641 -27.16 20.24 13.87
CA TYR A 641 -26.06 20.14 14.84
C TYR A 641 -26.04 21.35 15.77
N LEU A 642 -25.61 21.15 17.02
CA LEU A 642 -25.52 22.21 18.04
C LEU A 642 -24.31 23.12 17.82
N SER A 643 -23.28 22.67 17.10
CA SER A 643 -22.05 23.41 16.82
C SER A 643 -21.74 23.49 15.33
N ALA A 644 -20.90 24.44 14.94
CA ALA A 644 -20.50 24.63 13.53
C ALA A 644 -19.43 23.65 13.05
N LEU A 645 -18.88 22.77 13.88
CA LEU A 645 -17.87 21.75 13.57
C LEU A 645 -16.68 22.29 12.76
N ARG A 646 -15.95 23.28 13.31
CA ARG A 646 -14.83 23.98 12.64
C ARG A 646 -13.51 23.94 13.41
N LYS A 647 -13.43 23.12 14.48
CA LYS A 647 -12.22 23.05 15.30
C LYS A 647 -11.09 22.42 14.52
N PRO A 648 -9.92 23.10 14.37
CA PRO A 648 -8.82 22.59 13.60
C PRO A 648 -8.10 21.42 14.30
N GLN A 649 -7.53 20.55 13.51
CA GLN A 649 -6.58 19.52 13.94
C GLN A 649 -5.16 20.06 13.88
N PHE A 650 -4.43 19.93 14.98
CA PHE A 650 -2.98 20.08 15.01
C PHE A 650 -2.35 18.72 15.27
N LEU A 651 -1.39 18.35 14.44
CA LEU A 651 -0.56 17.16 14.59
C LEU A 651 0.89 17.58 14.74
N ALA A 652 1.56 17.08 15.79
CA ALA A 652 3.01 17.15 15.94
C ALA A 652 3.55 15.72 16.08
N SER A 653 4.52 15.35 15.25
CA SER A 653 5.21 14.06 15.32
C SER A 653 6.71 14.26 15.24
N LEU A 654 7.44 13.73 16.22
CA LEU A 654 8.89 13.75 16.25
C LEU A 654 9.41 12.30 16.29
N MET A 655 10.09 11.90 15.23
CA MET A 655 10.84 10.65 15.16
C MET A 655 12.31 10.93 15.37
N ASN A 656 12.92 10.28 16.36
CA ASN A 656 14.34 10.34 16.66
C ASN A 656 14.97 9.03 16.19
N ARG A 657 15.77 9.07 15.13
CA ARG A 657 16.48 7.91 14.62
C ARG A 657 17.95 7.99 14.96
N PHE A 658 18.52 6.87 15.44
CA PHE A 658 19.90 6.70 15.79
C PHE A 658 20.51 5.57 14.95
N VAL A 659 21.36 5.93 14.00
CA VAL A 659 22.03 5.01 13.06
C VAL A 659 23.40 4.66 13.62
N ILE A 660 23.52 3.49 14.26
CA ILE A 660 24.77 3.03 14.84
C ILE A 660 25.75 2.62 13.73
N ASN A 661 25.25 1.88 12.74
CA ASN A 661 25.99 1.51 11.53
C ASN A 661 25.01 1.06 10.41
N LYS A 662 25.55 0.63 9.26
CA LYS A 662 24.75 0.18 8.10
C LYS A 662 23.85 -1.03 8.39
N THR A 663 24.08 -1.75 9.49
CA THR A 663 23.30 -2.97 9.82
C THR A 663 22.48 -2.84 11.08
N LEU A 664 22.61 -1.74 11.84
CA LEU A 664 21.90 -1.54 13.11
C LEU A 664 21.48 -0.08 13.26
N TRP A 665 20.18 0.13 13.43
CA TRP A 665 19.61 1.41 13.84
C TRP A 665 18.39 1.19 14.72
N PHE A 666 18.00 2.21 15.46
CA PHE A 666 16.75 2.26 16.22
C PHE A 666 16.11 3.64 16.12
N SER A 667 14.80 3.70 16.33
CA SER A 667 14.07 4.96 16.38
C SER A 667 13.05 4.99 17.50
N LEU A 668 12.82 6.18 18.04
CA LEU A 668 11.75 6.49 18.98
C LEU A 668 10.90 7.60 18.35
N GLN A 669 9.61 7.35 18.19
CA GLN A 669 8.66 8.29 17.62
C GLN A 669 7.59 8.66 18.65
N GLY A 670 7.45 9.95 18.92
CA GLY A 670 6.32 10.51 19.65
C GLY A 670 5.40 11.27 18.71
N ALA A 671 4.08 11.11 18.85
CA ALA A 671 3.08 11.88 18.12
C ALA A 671 1.98 12.36 19.07
N ALA A 672 1.49 13.58 18.81
CA ALA A 672 0.38 14.21 19.52
C ALA A 672 -0.59 14.82 18.52
N VAL A 673 -1.88 14.56 18.71
CA VAL A 673 -2.98 15.12 17.93
C VAL A 673 -3.90 15.89 18.87
N SER A 674 -4.19 17.16 18.53
CA SER A 674 -5.13 17.98 19.30
C SER A 674 -6.56 17.45 19.18
N ALA A 675 -7.48 17.94 20.00
CA ALA A 675 -8.90 17.75 19.72
C ALA A 675 -9.30 18.55 18.47
N TYR A 676 -10.18 17.98 17.63
CA TYR A 676 -10.54 18.54 16.31
C TYR A 676 -11.93 18.08 15.88
N ASP A 677 -12.48 18.74 14.85
CA ASP A 677 -13.72 18.33 14.21
C ASP A 677 -13.44 17.71 12.85
N SER A 678 -14.07 16.58 12.54
CA SER A 678 -13.96 15.92 11.23
C SER A 678 -15.29 15.32 10.82
N GLY A 679 -15.74 15.61 9.59
CA GLY A 679 -17.08 15.24 9.13
C GLY A 679 -18.13 15.80 10.10
N SER A 680 -18.94 14.91 10.63
CA SER A 680 -20.04 15.21 11.58
C SER A 680 -19.66 14.98 13.06
N GLN A 681 -18.39 14.75 13.38
CA GLN A 681 -17.92 14.34 14.70
C GLN A 681 -16.90 15.32 15.30
N GLU A 682 -16.96 15.45 16.63
CA GLU A 682 -15.97 16.14 17.46
C GLU A 682 -15.02 15.11 18.08
N HIS A 683 -13.75 15.11 17.69
CA HIS A 683 -12.74 14.18 18.17
C HIS A 683 -11.94 14.77 19.33
N LYS A 684 -11.54 13.91 20.28
CA LYS A 684 -10.66 14.29 21.40
C LYS A 684 -9.19 14.12 21.01
N SER A 685 -8.31 14.79 21.77
CA SER A 685 -6.86 14.66 21.62
C SER A 685 -6.37 13.27 22.02
N TYR A 686 -5.28 12.83 21.36
CA TYR A 686 -4.56 11.60 21.73
C TYR A 686 -3.06 11.74 21.48
N THR A 687 -2.29 10.84 22.08
CA THR A 687 -0.84 10.75 21.89
C THR A 687 -0.43 9.30 21.61
N SER A 688 0.70 9.10 20.96
CA SER A 688 1.30 7.79 20.81
C SER A 688 2.82 7.86 20.90
N VAL A 689 3.43 6.81 21.45
CA VAL A 689 4.90 6.63 21.46
C VAL A 689 5.21 5.23 20.96
N ASN A 690 6.03 5.15 19.90
CA ASN A 690 6.43 3.91 19.25
C ASN A 690 7.95 3.81 19.23
N MET A 691 8.47 2.60 19.34
CA MET A 691 9.90 2.30 19.18
C MET A 691 10.08 1.26 18.08
N ARG A 692 11.14 1.41 17.30
CA ARG A 692 11.55 0.43 16.30
C ARG A 692 13.04 0.18 16.39
N ALA A 693 13.46 -1.08 16.27
CA ALA A 693 14.84 -1.48 16.12
C ALA A 693 15.00 -2.34 14.87
N PHE A 694 16.03 -2.07 14.10
CA PHE A 694 16.38 -2.80 12.88
C PHE A 694 17.76 -3.40 13.01
N LYS A 695 17.89 -4.67 12.63
CA LYS A 695 19.19 -5.35 12.51
C LYS A 695 19.22 -6.18 11.22
N SER A 696 20.31 -6.02 10.48
CA SER A 696 20.63 -6.83 9.31
C SER A 696 21.76 -7.80 9.63
N PHE A 697 21.60 -9.07 9.24
CA PHE A 697 22.53 -10.17 9.42
C PHE A 697 22.93 -10.75 8.05
N LEU A 698 23.95 -11.62 8.03
CA LEU A 698 24.35 -12.39 6.85
C LEU A 698 24.52 -11.50 5.61
N ASN A 699 25.26 -10.41 5.73
CA ASN A 699 25.48 -9.42 4.66
C ASN A 699 24.19 -8.89 4.01
N GLY A 700 23.09 -8.82 4.79
CA GLY A 700 21.81 -8.28 4.36
C GLY A 700 20.85 -9.31 3.78
N THR A 701 21.17 -10.61 3.81
CA THR A 701 20.26 -11.68 3.40
C THR A 701 19.20 -11.98 4.46
N LEU A 702 19.44 -11.66 5.72
CA LEU A 702 18.46 -11.75 6.79
C LEU A 702 18.29 -10.39 7.45
N THR A 703 17.07 -9.90 7.58
CA THR A 703 16.75 -8.69 8.34
C THR A 703 15.74 -8.99 9.44
N CYS A 704 15.93 -8.32 10.56
CA CYS A 704 15.06 -8.38 11.72
C CYS A 704 14.59 -6.96 12.06
N ASN A 705 13.27 -6.76 12.18
CA ASN A 705 12.64 -5.56 12.71
C ASN A 705 11.88 -5.91 13.97
N LEU A 706 12.13 -5.16 15.03
CA LEU A 706 11.35 -5.20 16.26
C LEU A 706 10.57 -3.89 16.37
N TYR A 707 9.25 -3.97 16.55
CA TYR A 707 8.37 -2.84 16.79
C TYR A 707 7.77 -2.96 18.20
N VAL A 708 7.77 -1.87 18.92
CA VAL A 708 7.01 -1.71 20.17
C VAL A 708 6.06 -0.55 19.95
N ASN A 709 4.78 -0.87 19.87
CA ASN A 709 3.73 0.08 19.51
C ASN A 709 3.02 0.61 20.74
N ASP A 710 2.65 1.89 20.69
CA ASP A 710 1.84 2.61 21.67
C ASP A 710 2.25 2.31 23.13
N ILE A 711 3.53 2.51 23.44
CA ILE A 711 4.19 2.14 24.71
C ILE A 711 3.37 2.59 25.93
N PHE A 712 2.79 3.79 25.87
CA PHE A 712 2.00 4.39 26.97
C PHE A 712 0.49 4.21 26.84
N ASN A 713 0.01 3.40 25.86
CA ASN A 713 -1.42 3.16 25.60
C ASN A 713 -2.22 4.47 25.44
N GLY A 714 -1.66 5.40 24.67
CA GLY A 714 -2.22 6.74 24.49
C GLY A 714 -3.16 6.87 23.29
N GLN A 715 -3.12 5.91 22.36
CA GLN A 715 -4.03 5.86 21.20
C GLN A 715 -5.43 5.44 21.66
N ARG A 716 -6.37 6.38 21.65
CA ARG A 716 -7.77 6.13 21.98
C ARG A 716 -8.67 6.80 20.96
N ASP A 717 -9.67 6.08 20.47
CA ASP A 717 -10.71 6.64 19.62
C ASP A 717 -11.82 7.20 20.49
N ARG A 718 -11.85 8.53 20.60
CA ARG A 718 -12.84 9.26 21.42
C ARG A 718 -13.46 10.36 20.59
N TRP A 719 -14.76 10.26 20.39
CA TRP A 719 -15.50 11.26 19.66
C TRP A 719 -16.89 11.50 20.23
N SER A 720 -17.48 12.61 19.88
CA SER A 720 -18.87 12.95 20.22
C SER A 720 -19.60 13.52 18.99
N ILE A 721 -20.91 13.28 19.00
CA ILE A 721 -21.87 13.92 18.11
C ILE A 721 -22.87 14.66 18.94
N ARG A 722 -23.34 15.83 18.47
CA ARG A 722 -24.33 16.64 19.18
C ARG A 722 -25.27 17.29 18.17
N THR A 723 -26.45 16.70 18.02
CA THR A 723 -27.56 17.25 17.24
C THR A 723 -28.70 17.67 18.18
N LEU A 724 -29.74 18.32 17.63
CA LEU A 724 -30.94 18.66 18.40
C LEU A 724 -31.67 17.41 18.92
N ARG A 725 -31.56 16.27 18.22
CA ARG A 725 -32.29 15.04 18.53
C ARG A 725 -31.45 13.93 19.10
N VAL A 726 -30.17 13.87 18.74
CA VAL A 726 -29.23 12.77 19.10
C VAL A 726 -27.95 13.35 19.65
N GLU A 727 -27.55 12.91 20.83
CA GLU A 727 -26.22 13.12 21.39
C GLU A 727 -25.53 11.76 21.56
N GLY A 728 -24.29 11.63 21.12
CA GLY A 728 -23.47 10.42 21.24
C GLY A 728 -22.08 10.75 21.75
N ASN A 729 -21.57 9.94 22.67
CA ASN A 729 -20.19 10.00 23.14
C ASN A 729 -19.57 8.61 23.10
N LYS A 730 -18.54 8.43 22.30
CA LYS A 730 -17.74 7.20 22.22
C LYS A 730 -16.39 7.39 22.91
N ASN A 731 -16.00 6.41 23.68
CA ASN A 731 -14.65 6.24 24.21
C ASN A 731 -14.22 4.80 23.95
N SER A 732 -13.37 4.62 22.97
CA SER A 732 -12.95 3.29 22.55
C SER A 732 -11.44 3.13 22.74
N THR A 733 -11.05 1.95 23.19
CA THR A 733 -9.66 1.53 23.35
C THR A 733 -9.43 0.27 22.54
N SER A 734 -8.83 0.44 21.38
CA SER A 734 -8.25 -0.68 20.62
C SER A 734 -6.95 -1.11 21.29
N TYR A 735 -6.64 -2.40 21.30
CA TYR A 735 -5.41 -2.92 21.89
C TYR A 735 -4.21 -2.61 20.97
N THR A 736 -3.80 -1.33 20.92
CA THR A 736 -2.69 -0.83 20.07
C THR A 736 -1.32 -1.03 20.70
N ARG A 737 -1.28 -1.20 22.06
CA ARG A 737 -0.03 -1.47 22.77
C ARG A 737 0.38 -2.92 22.60
N GLY A 738 1.53 -3.13 21.96
CA GLY A 738 2.01 -4.47 21.68
C GLY A 738 3.40 -4.50 21.06
N VAL A 739 3.85 -5.71 20.82
CA VAL A 739 5.17 -5.99 20.23
C VAL A 739 5.00 -6.77 18.94
N GLU A 740 5.77 -6.43 17.92
CA GLU A 740 5.83 -7.14 16.65
C GLU A 740 7.28 -7.44 16.28
N LEU A 741 7.55 -8.68 15.88
CA LEU A 741 8.82 -9.13 15.33
C LEU A 741 8.63 -9.52 13.87
N GLN A 742 9.40 -8.94 12.98
CA GLN A 742 9.40 -9.27 11.56
C GLN A 742 10.79 -9.77 11.14
N LEU A 743 10.84 -10.96 10.57
CA LEU A 743 12.02 -11.56 9.98
C LEU A 743 11.83 -11.66 8.46
N ASN A 744 12.83 -11.22 7.70
CA ASN A 744 12.82 -11.32 6.24
C ASN A 744 14.10 -11.99 5.78
N TYR A 745 13.97 -13.13 5.11
CA TYR A 745 15.08 -13.84 4.51
C TYR A 745 15.05 -13.69 2.98
N PHE A 746 16.19 -13.30 2.41
CA PHE A 746 16.36 -13.03 0.98
C PHE A 746 17.45 -13.95 0.42
N PHE A 747 17.07 -14.87 -0.43
CA PHE A 747 18.01 -15.67 -1.21
C PHE A 747 18.06 -15.14 -2.64
N ASN A 748 19.26 -14.73 -3.12
CA ASN A 748 19.47 -14.23 -4.47
C ASN A 748 18.41 -13.20 -4.90
N SER A 749 18.15 -12.19 -4.03
CA SER A 749 17.02 -11.27 -4.13
C SER A 749 17.03 -10.50 -5.45
N LYS A 750 16.35 -11.07 -6.44
CA LYS A 750 16.06 -10.47 -7.76
C LYS A 750 14.54 -10.53 -7.95
N ARG A 751 13.97 -9.58 -8.68
CA ARG A 751 12.52 -9.40 -8.69
C ARG A 751 11.87 -9.53 -10.03
N SER A 752 10.58 -9.93 -9.95
CA SER A 752 9.60 -9.97 -11.03
C SER A 752 9.47 -8.62 -11.77
N ARG A 753 9.36 -8.68 -13.09
CA ARG A 753 9.24 -7.55 -14.02
C ARG A 753 7.86 -7.42 -14.65
N TYR A 754 6.85 -7.93 -14.01
CA TYR A 754 5.49 -7.76 -14.48
C TYR A 754 5.18 -6.26 -14.76
N LYS A 755 4.71 -5.85 -15.96
CA LYS A 755 4.55 -4.45 -16.39
C LYS A 755 3.08 -3.98 -16.50
N GLY A 756 2.08 -4.82 -16.20
CA GLY A 756 0.67 -4.43 -16.28
C GLY A 756 0.31 -3.29 -15.32
N GLN A 757 -0.37 -2.26 -15.80
CA GLN A 757 -0.82 -1.12 -14.99
C GLN A 757 -2.19 -1.34 -14.36
N GLY A 758 -2.97 -2.31 -14.87
CA GLY A 758 -4.36 -2.56 -14.49
C GLY A 758 -5.32 -1.47 -14.96
N ALA A 759 -6.55 -1.88 -15.25
CA ALA A 759 -7.64 -1.00 -15.64
C ALA A 759 -8.73 -1.00 -14.55
N GLY A 760 -9.54 0.07 -14.48
CA GLY A 760 -10.71 0.15 -13.61
C GLY A 760 -10.42 0.12 -12.10
N LYS A 761 -9.25 0.56 -11.64
CA LYS A 761 -8.85 0.49 -10.23
C LYS A 761 -9.73 1.32 -9.30
N ASP A 762 -10.21 2.46 -9.77
CA ASP A 762 -11.13 3.30 -9.01
C ASP A 762 -12.48 2.59 -8.83
N GLU A 763 -13.00 2.01 -9.90
CA GLU A 763 -14.24 1.22 -9.83
C GLU A 763 -14.06 -0.02 -8.95
N GLN A 764 -12.92 -0.72 -9.05
CA GLN A 764 -12.62 -1.87 -8.18
C GLN A 764 -12.62 -1.51 -6.68
N LYS A 765 -12.18 -0.31 -6.30
CA LYS A 765 -12.22 0.15 -4.89
C LYS A 765 -13.64 0.39 -4.38
N ARG A 766 -14.59 0.63 -5.26
CA ARG A 766 -16.02 0.87 -4.92
C ARG A 766 -16.77 -0.43 -4.69
N LEU A 767 -16.30 -1.53 -5.30
CA LEU A 767 -16.86 -2.88 -5.20
C LEU A 767 -16.57 -3.54 -3.87
#